data_408db4a2aa56542a970ae428c5305a9b
#
_entry.id   408db4a2aa56542a970ae428c5305a9b
#
_cell.length_a   1.000
_cell.length_b   1.000
_cell.length_c   1.000
_cell.angle_alpha   90.00
_cell.angle_beta   90.00
_cell.angle_gamma   90.00
#
_symmetry.space_group_name_H-M   'P 1'
#
loop_
_entity.id
_entity.type
_entity.pdbx_description
1 polymer ?
#
loop_
_entity_poly.entity_id
_entity_poly.type
_entity_poly.pdbx_seq_one_letter_code
_entity_poly.pdbx_strand_id
1 'polypeptide(L)'
;MLFGGILNITFRNFRKNLISSLIKVFGLALSISAVIVIWAYIINENKYDKNVPDSERIYRLDAQWGSMPAFLGHIINQSLYGHVLSTRLNFLTDAGIQVNNIPYNLKEMVFADSTFFKVFKFNLIEGDPREALARPFSIILSESNAKRLFGDSDPLGKIIRLENQYDFTVTGIMKDRPYLHFKTGVIASLSSMEQIRYKGVLKEYDGWMYPTYIMLPEDVPAEISKKEVLDLIKKSEYTEDFNFKPFNDIYYSPEIENESNTKHGSILYNKILISISIFILLLAAINFVNLTIADSISRSKEVSMKKIQGASKIHLVSQFMIETIFYIISSLIIAFFIIWFFNPVLYSVAGMSVQAGNLISGNNIITGTIALFIFVLLTGMYPAYHLSAYTINSSKIISAGRSSHVRIRNGLVLFQNIVAVTLICCTLIAFKQFNYMRKADLGFNKRDIVNLNINSQMEDHLDLLKERLMKYPTIENVSYSSRIMGSYWGSWCCVNIEGKENKYFNNYVDADYLETMGIKLKEGKSFSRENLSELKTTYLINETAIKQYNLKDPIGHVILPGNGIKGTIIGIIKDFHYRGLNYAQTPLLLFYTDNHLRYVNIRIDPAKTAESLKDIKTVWDEVCPAFAFEYSFLDQTYDLQYKSEKRFENLLFVFTIIAIFIAGIGLFGLSTFSTGQRTKEIGIRRVNGAREYEILKLLNKNFLKMVVMAFIVAFPLSWYAMQKWLMNFAYRTDINIWIFMLSAILALIIAFISVSWTSWRAATRNPVEALRYE
;
A
#
# COMPACT_ATOMS: atom_id res chain seq x y z
N MET A 1 23.33 41.54 19.12
CA MET A 1 23.52 42.49 17.98
C MET A 1 23.97 41.81 16.68
N LEU A 2 24.97 40.89 16.70
CA LEU A 2 25.47 40.19 15.49
C LEU A 2 24.40 39.39 14.71
N PHE A 3 23.51 38.68 15.39
CA PHE A 3 22.51 37.83 14.77
C PHE A 3 21.44 38.65 14.00
N GLY A 4 20.98 39.79 14.58
CA GLY A 4 20.01 40.68 13.90
C GLY A 4 20.59 41.35 12.66
N GLY A 5 21.91 41.72 12.70
CA GLY A 5 22.58 42.27 11.53
C GLY A 5 22.70 41.29 10.39
N ILE A 6 22.98 40.01 10.66
CA ILE A 6 23.08 38.95 9.65
C ILE A 6 21.69 38.68 9.01
N LEU A 7 20.61 38.61 9.80
CA LEU A 7 19.26 38.45 9.30
C LEU A 7 18.81 39.57 8.36
N ASN A 8 19.12 40.83 8.70
CA ASN A 8 18.83 41.97 7.84
C ASN A 8 19.60 41.90 6.51
N ILE A 9 20.87 41.46 6.53
CA ILE A 9 21.66 41.22 5.32
C ILE A 9 21.06 40.10 4.49
N THR A 10 20.64 39.00 5.12
CA THR A 10 20.00 37.87 4.45
C THR A 10 18.71 38.30 3.76
N PHE A 11 17.84 39.07 4.43
CA PHE A 11 16.59 39.57 3.86
C PHE A 11 16.82 40.54 2.69
N ARG A 12 17.82 41.41 2.80
CA ARG A 12 18.21 42.31 1.69
C ARG A 12 18.72 41.53 0.48
N ASN A 13 19.51 40.50 0.72
CA ASN A 13 20.04 39.62 -0.34
C ASN A 13 18.91 38.82 -1.00
N PHE A 14 17.93 38.34 -0.23
CA PHE A 14 16.72 37.69 -0.73
C PHE A 14 15.97 38.60 -1.70
N ARG A 15 15.74 39.86 -1.34
CA ARG A 15 15.05 40.82 -2.20
C ARG A 15 15.87 41.20 -3.44
N LYS A 16 17.18 41.30 -3.33
CA LYS A 16 18.06 41.69 -4.46
C LYS A 16 18.09 40.63 -5.56
N ASN A 17 18.00 39.35 -5.19
CA ASN A 17 18.04 38.21 -6.11
C ASN A 17 16.73 37.40 -6.03
N LEU A 18 15.58 38.08 -6.13
CA LEU A 18 14.27 37.51 -5.81
C LEU A 18 13.99 36.20 -6.59
N ILE A 19 14.27 36.17 -7.90
CA ILE A 19 14.02 34.98 -8.74
C ILE A 19 14.83 33.77 -8.27
N SER A 20 16.15 33.92 -8.05
CA SER A 20 17.01 32.84 -7.56
C SER A 20 16.58 32.37 -6.16
N SER A 21 16.23 33.33 -5.29
CA SER A 21 15.76 33.04 -3.93
C SER A 21 14.43 32.28 -3.93
N LEU A 22 13.48 32.69 -4.75
CA LEU A 22 12.20 31.98 -4.89
C LEU A 22 12.39 30.56 -5.44
N ILE A 23 13.22 30.38 -6.46
CA ILE A 23 13.56 29.07 -7.01
C ILE A 23 14.14 28.15 -5.92
N LYS A 24 15.05 28.65 -5.07
CA LYS A 24 15.63 27.90 -3.95
C LYS A 24 14.55 27.51 -2.94
N VAL A 25 13.72 28.47 -2.51
CA VAL A 25 12.68 28.24 -1.50
C VAL A 25 11.60 27.28 -2.01
N PHE A 26 11.08 27.48 -3.22
CA PHE A 26 10.05 26.59 -3.76
C PHE A 26 10.57 25.19 -4.07
N GLY A 27 11.80 25.07 -4.61
CA GLY A 27 12.42 23.78 -4.84
C GLY A 27 12.64 23.00 -3.55
N LEU A 28 13.13 23.66 -2.49
CA LEU A 28 13.25 23.04 -1.16
C LEU A 28 11.87 22.73 -0.55
N ALA A 29 10.91 23.65 -0.63
CA ALA A 29 9.58 23.46 -0.06
C ALA A 29 8.86 22.25 -0.66
N LEU A 30 8.89 22.11 -1.98
CA LEU A 30 8.30 20.96 -2.67
C LEU A 30 8.98 19.65 -2.27
N SER A 31 10.31 19.65 -2.13
CA SER A 31 11.07 18.46 -1.71
C SER A 31 10.79 18.09 -0.27
N ILE A 32 10.79 19.06 0.63
CA ILE A 32 10.51 18.86 2.05
C ILE A 32 9.06 18.36 2.22
N SER A 33 8.09 18.93 1.50
CA SER A 33 6.70 18.46 1.56
C SER A 33 6.56 17.01 1.11
N ALA A 34 7.22 16.62 0.01
CA ALA A 34 7.22 15.23 -0.46
C ALA A 34 7.80 14.27 0.57
N VAL A 35 8.92 14.64 1.18
CA VAL A 35 9.58 13.81 2.22
C VAL A 35 8.72 13.69 3.46
N ILE A 36 8.08 14.78 3.92
CA ILE A 36 7.15 14.74 5.07
C ILE A 36 5.96 13.82 4.77
N VAL A 37 5.41 13.85 3.56
CA VAL A 37 4.30 12.97 3.15
C VAL A 37 4.74 11.50 3.15
N ILE A 38 5.90 11.17 2.57
CA ILE A 38 6.45 9.81 2.59
C ILE A 38 6.68 9.37 4.04
N TRP A 39 7.27 10.22 4.86
CA TRP A 39 7.54 9.92 6.27
C TRP A 39 6.26 9.69 7.07
N ALA A 40 5.22 10.53 6.85
CA ALA A 40 3.90 10.36 7.45
C ALA A 40 3.27 9.02 7.05
N TYR A 41 3.40 8.62 5.77
CA TYR A 41 2.95 7.31 5.29
C TYR A 41 3.65 6.18 6.05
N ILE A 42 4.97 6.21 6.11
CA ILE A 42 5.79 5.20 6.81
C ILE A 42 5.46 5.13 8.31
N ILE A 43 5.27 6.28 8.97
CA ILE A 43 4.85 6.33 10.37
C ILE A 43 3.49 5.64 10.55
N ASN A 44 2.53 5.90 9.65
CA ASN A 44 1.21 5.28 9.72
C ASN A 44 1.28 3.75 9.49
N GLU A 45 2.06 3.31 8.52
CA GLU A 45 2.30 1.88 8.27
C GLU A 45 2.99 1.20 9.46
N ASN A 46 3.94 1.89 10.11
CA ASN A 46 4.66 1.37 11.27
C ASN A 46 3.87 1.43 12.59
N LYS A 47 2.68 2.02 12.61
CA LYS A 47 1.79 2.01 13.78
C LYS A 47 1.03 0.72 13.95
N TYR A 48 0.88 -0.06 12.86
CA TYR A 48 0.16 -1.31 12.95
C TYR A 48 0.77 -2.21 14.02
N ASP A 49 -0.10 -2.73 14.88
CA ASP A 49 0.16 -3.65 15.98
C ASP A 49 1.03 -3.10 17.14
N LYS A 50 1.78 -2.03 16.93
CA LYS A 50 2.69 -1.48 17.95
C LYS A 50 1.99 -0.70 19.08
N ASN A 51 0.73 -0.34 18.89
CA ASN A 51 -0.05 0.39 19.91
C ASN A 51 -0.80 -0.56 20.85
N VAL A 52 -0.53 -1.86 20.80
CA VAL A 52 -1.06 -2.84 21.74
C VAL A 52 -0.12 -2.92 22.94
N PRO A 53 -0.63 -2.76 24.16
CA PRO A 53 0.21 -2.90 25.37
C PRO A 53 0.86 -4.28 25.41
N ASP A 54 2.14 -4.34 25.79
CA ASP A 54 2.93 -5.55 25.89
C ASP A 54 2.97 -6.43 24.61
N SER A 55 2.81 -5.78 23.43
CA SER A 55 2.80 -6.48 22.13
C SER A 55 4.07 -7.30 21.88
N GLU A 56 5.18 -6.94 22.51
CA GLU A 56 6.47 -7.68 22.42
C GLU A 56 6.38 -9.07 23.07
N ARG A 57 5.42 -9.28 23.98
CA ARG A 57 5.18 -10.56 24.68
C ARG A 57 4.07 -11.37 24.04
N ILE A 58 3.40 -10.82 23.03
CA ILE A 58 2.31 -11.49 22.31
C ILE A 58 2.89 -12.17 21.06
N TYR A 59 2.52 -13.43 20.89
CA TYR A 59 2.89 -14.23 19.72
C TYR A 59 1.64 -14.88 19.14
N ARG A 60 1.59 -15.02 17.81
CA ARG A 60 0.63 -15.89 17.15
C ARG A 60 1.27 -17.25 16.94
N LEU A 61 0.50 -18.31 17.19
CA LEU A 61 0.89 -19.67 16.85
C LEU A 61 0.53 -19.92 15.38
N ASP A 62 1.55 -20.01 14.54
CA ASP A 62 1.40 -20.18 13.09
C ASP A 62 1.78 -21.60 12.69
N ALA A 63 0.78 -22.46 12.45
CA ALA A 63 0.96 -23.67 11.67
C ALA A 63 1.03 -23.33 10.18
N GLN A 64 1.10 -24.31 9.30
CA GLN A 64 1.15 -24.09 7.83
C GLN A 64 0.08 -23.10 7.29
N TRP A 65 -0.99 -22.85 8.08
CA TRP A 65 -2.21 -22.11 7.71
C TRP A 65 -2.41 -20.82 8.49
N GLY A 66 -1.48 -20.44 9.36
CA GLY A 66 -1.65 -19.27 10.24
C GLY A 66 -2.71 -19.43 11.33
N SER A 67 -3.23 -20.63 11.48
CA SER A 67 -4.27 -20.97 12.43
C SER A 67 -3.96 -22.30 13.10
N MET A 68 -4.49 -22.50 14.28
CA MET A 68 -4.32 -23.71 15.08
C MET A 68 -5.66 -24.38 15.32
N PRO A 69 -5.71 -25.72 15.52
CA PRO A 69 -6.92 -26.40 15.95
C PRO A 69 -7.53 -25.78 17.22
N ALA A 70 -8.85 -25.77 17.26
CA ALA A 70 -9.59 -25.10 18.33
C ALA A 70 -9.20 -25.55 19.74
N PHE A 71 -8.93 -26.85 19.93
CA PHE A 71 -8.64 -27.44 21.22
C PHE A 71 -7.32 -26.94 21.84
N LEU A 72 -6.33 -26.55 21.02
CA LEU A 72 -5.01 -26.13 21.53
C LEU A 72 -5.09 -24.87 22.41
N GLY A 73 -5.87 -23.85 22.00
CA GLY A 73 -6.06 -22.68 22.84
C GLY A 73 -6.71 -23.03 24.19
N HIS A 74 -7.63 -24.00 24.20
CA HIS A 74 -8.25 -24.48 25.42
C HIS A 74 -7.24 -25.18 26.35
N ILE A 75 -6.41 -26.07 25.81
CA ILE A 75 -5.37 -26.79 26.57
C ILE A 75 -4.34 -25.82 27.16
N ILE A 76 -3.88 -24.82 26.37
CA ILE A 76 -2.92 -23.82 26.84
C ILE A 76 -3.49 -23.08 28.05
N ASN A 77 -4.73 -22.59 27.96
CA ASN A 77 -5.37 -21.87 29.06
C ASN A 77 -5.62 -22.73 30.31
N GLN A 78 -5.85 -24.05 30.16
CA GLN A 78 -6.06 -24.94 31.27
C GLN A 78 -4.75 -25.40 31.94
N SER A 79 -3.75 -25.78 31.13
CA SER A 79 -2.53 -26.43 31.65
C SER A 79 -1.48 -25.40 32.08
N LEU A 80 -1.46 -24.21 31.47
CA LEU A 80 -0.50 -23.14 31.76
C LEU A 80 -1.18 -21.92 32.42
N TYR A 81 -2.34 -22.15 33.06
CA TYR A 81 -3.12 -21.06 33.69
C TYR A 81 -2.27 -20.29 34.71
N GLY A 82 -2.21 -18.98 34.52
CA GLY A 82 -1.41 -18.08 35.35
C GLY A 82 -0.01 -17.77 34.79
N HIS A 83 0.53 -18.61 33.88
CA HIS A 83 1.84 -18.37 33.25
C HIS A 83 1.69 -17.91 31.80
N VAL A 84 0.95 -18.61 30.96
CA VAL A 84 0.70 -18.26 29.57
C VAL A 84 -0.79 -18.11 29.35
N LEU A 85 -1.21 -16.99 28.73
CA LEU A 85 -2.60 -16.76 28.36
C LEU A 85 -2.76 -16.98 26.87
N SER A 86 -3.81 -17.68 26.44
CA SER A 86 -4.15 -17.75 25.01
C SER A 86 -5.52 -17.19 24.72
N THR A 87 -5.71 -16.67 23.50
CA THR A 87 -7.00 -16.24 22.95
C THR A 87 -7.10 -16.66 21.49
N ARG A 88 -8.21 -17.27 21.13
CA ARG A 88 -8.56 -17.67 19.77
C ARG A 88 -9.46 -16.62 19.15
N LEU A 89 -9.31 -16.41 17.85
CA LEU A 89 -10.17 -15.51 17.07
C LEU A 89 -10.86 -16.29 15.96
N ASN A 90 -12.15 -16.05 15.75
CA ASN A 90 -12.88 -16.55 14.59
C ASN A 90 -13.51 -15.34 13.90
N PHE A 91 -13.12 -15.12 12.65
CA PHE A 91 -13.60 -13.99 11.86
C PHE A 91 -14.86 -14.38 11.10
N LEU A 92 -15.90 -13.57 11.25
CA LEU A 92 -17.12 -13.66 10.46
C LEU A 92 -17.21 -12.42 9.57
N THR A 93 -17.18 -12.64 8.27
CA THR A 93 -17.38 -11.58 7.27
C THR A 93 -18.84 -11.49 6.91
N ASP A 94 -19.32 -10.26 6.75
CA ASP A 94 -20.65 -9.95 6.23
C ASP A 94 -21.81 -10.62 7.01
N ALA A 95 -21.80 -10.45 8.33
CA ALA A 95 -22.85 -10.98 9.19
C ALA A 95 -24.12 -10.11 9.12
N GLY A 96 -25.24 -10.72 8.80
CA GLY A 96 -26.56 -10.07 8.91
C GLY A 96 -26.97 -9.91 10.37
N ILE A 97 -27.32 -8.69 10.77
CA ILE A 97 -27.83 -8.42 12.11
C ILE A 97 -29.12 -7.62 12.06
N GLN A 98 -29.89 -7.69 13.14
CA GLN A 98 -31.04 -6.82 13.36
C GLN A 98 -30.89 -6.07 14.69
N VAL A 99 -31.19 -4.78 14.66
CA VAL A 99 -31.27 -3.91 15.83
C VAL A 99 -32.63 -3.21 15.78
N ASN A 100 -33.46 -3.40 16.79
CA ASN A 100 -34.83 -2.84 16.82
C ASN A 100 -35.66 -3.19 15.56
N ASN A 101 -35.55 -4.41 15.05
CA ASN A 101 -36.17 -4.92 13.82
C ASN A 101 -35.67 -4.23 12.51
N ILE A 102 -34.63 -3.43 12.57
CA ILE A 102 -34.01 -2.86 11.38
C ILE A 102 -32.81 -3.74 10.99
N PRO A 103 -32.77 -4.28 9.75
CA PRO A 103 -31.67 -5.10 9.32
C PRO A 103 -30.42 -4.26 8.96
N TYR A 104 -29.26 -4.73 9.37
CA TYR A 104 -27.94 -4.20 9.01
C TYR A 104 -26.99 -5.33 8.65
N ASN A 105 -25.95 -5.02 7.86
CA ASN A 105 -24.82 -5.92 7.67
C ASN A 105 -23.60 -5.44 8.43
N LEU A 106 -22.97 -6.36 9.15
CA LEU A 106 -21.68 -6.17 9.78
C LEU A 106 -20.57 -6.76 8.90
N LYS A 107 -19.78 -5.90 8.31
CA LYS A 107 -18.66 -6.35 7.47
C LYS A 107 -17.53 -7.01 8.26
N GLU A 108 -17.49 -6.79 9.57
CA GLU A 108 -16.35 -7.12 10.42
C GLU A 108 -16.85 -7.54 11.80
N MET A 109 -16.94 -8.84 12.02
CA MET A 109 -17.27 -9.41 13.33
C MET A 109 -16.22 -10.46 13.71
N VAL A 110 -15.79 -10.45 14.95
CA VAL A 110 -14.81 -11.40 15.50
C VAL A 110 -15.40 -12.10 16.69
N PHE A 111 -15.39 -13.43 16.71
CA PHE A 111 -15.61 -14.17 17.93
C PHE A 111 -14.28 -14.38 18.64
N ALA A 112 -14.21 -14.08 19.93
CA ALA A 112 -13.01 -14.15 20.73
C ALA A 112 -13.24 -14.84 22.07
N ASP A 113 -12.21 -15.49 22.61
CA ASP A 113 -12.24 -16.07 23.95
C ASP A 113 -12.39 -14.96 25.03
N SER A 114 -12.88 -15.32 26.20
CA SER A 114 -12.99 -14.41 27.37
C SER A 114 -11.63 -13.86 27.83
N THR A 115 -10.52 -14.47 27.40
CA THR A 115 -9.14 -14.03 27.66
C THR A 115 -8.68 -12.90 26.73
N PHE A 116 -9.47 -12.52 25.73
CA PHE A 116 -9.12 -11.52 24.72
C PHE A 116 -8.60 -10.22 25.33
N PHE A 117 -9.34 -9.65 26.28
CA PHE A 117 -8.95 -8.41 26.95
C PHE A 117 -7.74 -8.57 27.90
N LYS A 118 -7.47 -9.78 28.38
CA LYS A 118 -6.27 -10.06 29.16
C LYS A 118 -5.02 -10.12 28.28
N VAL A 119 -5.15 -10.70 27.07
CA VAL A 119 -4.04 -10.84 26.10
C VAL A 119 -3.73 -9.49 25.44
N PHE A 120 -4.74 -8.80 24.89
CA PHE A 120 -4.49 -7.57 24.13
C PHE A 120 -4.58 -6.29 25.00
N LYS A 121 -5.02 -6.39 26.25
CA LYS A 121 -5.13 -5.28 27.20
C LYS A 121 -5.88 -4.05 26.64
N PHE A 122 -6.93 -4.28 25.85
CA PHE A 122 -7.76 -3.20 25.33
C PHE A 122 -8.69 -2.70 26.43
N ASN A 123 -8.78 -1.37 26.55
CA ASN A 123 -9.69 -0.73 27.49
C ASN A 123 -11.07 -0.57 26.85
N LEU A 124 -12.12 -0.88 27.61
CA LEU A 124 -13.48 -0.52 27.29
C LEU A 124 -13.75 0.93 27.70
N ILE A 125 -14.60 1.61 26.93
CA ILE A 125 -15.17 2.90 27.30
C ILE A 125 -16.24 2.67 28.36
N GLU A 126 -17.05 1.62 28.13
CA GLU A 126 -18.14 1.18 29.00
C GLU A 126 -18.15 -0.35 29.09
N GLY A 127 -18.45 -0.91 30.27
CA GLY A 127 -18.42 -2.34 30.55
C GLY A 127 -17.17 -2.79 31.33
N ASP A 128 -17.19 -4.01 31.85
CA ASP A 128 -16.03 -4.63 32.53
C ASP A 128 -15.29 -5.58 31.58
N PRO A 129 -14.02 -5.35 31.26
CA PRO A 129 -13.25 -6.22 30.37
C PRO A 129 -13.14 -7.68 30.83
N ARG A 130 -13.33 -7.96 32.15
CA ARG A 130 -13.25 -9.31 32.73
C ARG A 130 -14.51 -10.13 32.46
N GLU A 131 -15.67 -9.46 32.37
CA GLU A 131 -16.97 -10.11 32.20
C GLU A 131 -17.53 -9.97 30.79
N ALA A 132 -17.04 -9.00 30.01
CA ALA A 132 -17.63 -8.59 28.73
C ALA A 132 -17.76 -9.74 27.69
N LEU A 133 -16.89 -10.73 27.70
CA LEU A 133 -16.94 -11.93 26.85
C LEU A 133 -17.05 -13.24 27.63
N ALA A 134 -17.33 -13.17 28.94
CA ALA A 134 -17.37 -14.38 29.79
C ALA A 134 -18.58 -15.27 29.51
N ARG A 135 -19.73 -14.68 29.17
CA ARG A 135 -20.97 -15.41 28.89
C ARG A 135 -21.18 -15.62 27.40
N PRO A 136 -21.75 -16.75 26.98
CA PRO A 136 -22.23 -16.91 25.62
C PRO A 136 -23.20 -15.77 25.23
N PHE A 137 -23.25 -15.44 23.95
CA PHE A 137 -24.09 -14.39 23.39
C PHE A 137 -23.83 -12.99 23.95
N SER A 138 -22.62 -12.72 24.44
CA SER A 138 -22.14 -11.39 24.74
C SER A 138 -21.50 -10.77 23.50
N ILE A 139 -21.73 -9.46 23.30
CA ILE A 139 -21.18 -8.73 22.16
C ILE A 139 -20.68 -7.34 22.61
N ILE A 140 -19.55 -6.94 22.05
CA ILE A 140 -18.91 -5.65 22.30
C ILE A 140 -18.85 -4.89 20.99
N LEU A 141 -19.16 -3.62 21.02
CA LEU A 141 -19.16 -2.74 19.86
C LEU A 141 -17.98 -1.76 19.94
N SER A 142 -17.40 -1.43 18.79
CA SER A 142 -16.59 -0.22 18.70
C SER A 142 -17.48 1.03 18.80
N GLU A 143 -16.89 2.15 19.23
CA GLU A 143 -17.58 3.45 19.35
C GLU A 143 -18.29 3.83 18.04
N SER A 144 -17.63 3.64 16.90
CA SER A 144 -18.21 3.93 15.58
C SER A 144 -19.40 3.02 15.25
N ASN A 145 -19.33 1.71 15.57
CA ASN A 145 -20.46 0.80 15.35
C ASN A 145 -21.59 1.01 16.35
N ALA A 146 -21.30 1.32 17.60
CA ALA A 146 -22.30 1.69 18.60
C ALA A 146 -23.14 2.89 18.11
N LYS A 147 -22.45 3.95 17.66
CA LYS A 147 -23.10 5.14 17.10
C LYS A 147 -23.87 4.84 15.81
N ARG A 148 -23.35 3.99 14.93
CA ARG A 148 -24.02 3.60 13.68
C ARG A 148 -25.33 2.83 13.92
N LEU A 149 -25.33 1.92 14.92
CA LEU A 149 -26.43 1.00 15.17
C LEU A 149 -27.49 1.57 16.11
N PHE A 150 -27.10 2.38 17.08
CA PHE A 150 -27.98 2.88 18.14
C PHE A 150 -28.11 4.42 18.16
N GLY A 151 -27.38 5.14 17.30
CA GLY A 151 -27.38 6.61 17.31
C GLY A 151 -26.84 7.16 18.63
N ASP A 152 -27.61 8.04 19.24
CA ASP A 152 -27.27 8.65 20.54
C ASP A 152 -27.88 7.89 21.75
N SER A 153 -28.53 6.73 21.52
CA SER A 153 -29.10 5.94 22.61
C SER A 153 -28.05 4.99 23.20
N ASP A 154 -28.06 4.82 24.52
CA ASP A 154 -27.19 3.91 25.23
C ASP A 154 -27.35 2.46 24.69
N PRO A 155 -26.29 1.82 24.16
CA PRO A 155 -26.37 0.48 23.64
C PRO A 155 -26.17 -0.62 24.68
N LEU A 156 -25.70 -0.31 25.91
CA LEU A 156 -25.47 -1.32 26.94
C LEU A 156 -26.75 -2.08 27.31
N GLY A 157 -26.64 -3.40 27.41
CA GLY A 157 -27.75 -4.29 27.72
C GLY A 157 -28.78 -4.50 26.60
N LYS A 158 -28.66 -3.78 25.48
CA LYS A 158 -29.56 -3.97 24.33
C LYS A 158 -29.21 -5.22 23.54
N ILE A 159 -30.19 -5.72 22.81
CA ILE A 159 -30.06 -6.95 22.02
C ILE A 159 -29.74 -6.63 20.57
N ILE A 160 -28.79 -7.35 20.03
CA ILE A 160 -28.46 -7.43 18.61
C ILE A 160 -28.75 -8.87 18.17
N ARG A 161 -29.66 -9.06 17.23
CA ARG A 161 -30.00 -10.37 16.71
C ARG A 161 -29.12 -10.70 15.52
N LEU A 162 -28.26 -11.71 15.68
CA LEU A 162 -27.38 -12.20 14.61
C LEU A 162 -28.12 -13.23 13.75
N GLU A 163 -27.99 -13.09 12.43
CA GLU A 163 -28.61 -13.98 11.42
C GLU A 163 -30.10 -14.26 11.67
N ASN A 164 -30.82 -13.28 12.24
CA ASN A 164 -32.24 -13.39 12.63
C ASN A 164 -32.55 -14.55 13.60
N GLN A 165 -31.58 -15.16 14.23
CA GLN A 165 -31.72 -16.38 15.04
C GLN A 165 -31.13 -16.23 16.45
N TYR A 166 -29.97 -15.58 16.60
CA TYR A 166 -29.21 -15.57 17.85
C TYR A 166 -29.21 -14.18 18.49
N ASP A 167 -29.75 -14.07 19.69
CA ASP A 167 -29.83 -12.81 20.42
C ASP A 167 -28.56 -12.57 21.25
N PHE A 168 -27.77 -11.57 20.85
CA PHE A 168 -26.58 -11.12 21.55
C PHE A 168 -26.87 -9.91 22.40
N THR A 169 -26.39 -9.90 23.64
CA THR A 169 -26.50 -8.73 24.54
C THR A 169 -25.23 -7.89 24.45
N VAL A 170 -25.38 -6.57 24.25
CA VAL A 170 -24.27 -5.64 24.26
C VAL A 170 -23.74 -5.51 25.70
N THR A 171 -22.51 -5.93 25.93
CA THR A 171 -21.83 -6.00 27.23
C THR A 171 -20.74 -4.97 27.42
N GLY A 172 -20.38 -4.24 26.35
CA GLY A 172 -19.36 -3.21 26.43
C GLY A 172 -19.19 -2.42 25.15
N ILE A 173 -18.54 -1.26 25.29
CA ILE A 173 -18.15 -0.38 24.19
C ILE A 173 -16.65 -0.15 24.27
N MET A 174 -15.95 -0.30 23.14
CA MET A 174 -14.51 -0.09 23.04
C MET A 174 -14.17 1.04 22.05
N LYS A 175 -13.01 1.66 22.22
CA LYS A 175 -12.48 2.61 21.22
C LYS A 175 -12.15 1.94 19.91
N ASP A 176 -12.39 2.63 18.81
CA ASP A 176 -11.93 2.17 17.49
C ASP A 176 -10.41 1.95 17.45
N ARG A 177 -9.98 0.81 16.88
CA ARG A 177 -8.58 0.39 16.76
C ARG A 177 -8.18 0.24 15.29
N PRO A 178 -7.96 1.35 14.55
CA PRO A 178 -7.73 1.28 13.11
C PRO A 178 -6.37 0.68 12.70
N TYR A 179 -5.40 0.64 13.61
CA TYR A 179 -4.02 0.18 13.37
C TYR A 179 -3.75 -1.20 13.97
N LEU A 180 -4.65 -2.14 13.74
CA LEU A 180 -4.45 -3.57 14.00
C LEU A 180 -4.45 -4.32 12.67
N HIS A 181 -3.66 -5.41 12.60
CA HIS A 181 -3.67 -6.28 11.42
C HIS A 181 -5.01 -6.98 11.25
N PHE A 182 -5.78 -7.21 12.32
CA PHE A 182 -7.15 -7.73 12.27
C PHE A 182 -8.16 -6.66 12.67
N LYS A 183 -9.41 -6.87 12.27
CA LYS A 183 -10.50 -5.92 12.47
C LYS A 183 -11.24 -6.23 13.77
N THR A 184 -11.57 -5.19 14.53
CA THR A 184 -12.21 -5.28 15.86
C THR A 184 -13.49 -4.43 15.95
N GLY A 185 -14.16 -4.19 14.83
CA GLY A 185 -15.38 -3.36 14.84
C GLY A 185 -16.47 -3.89 15.75
N VAL A 186 -16.62 -5.21 15.80
CA VAL A 186 -17.56 -5.94 16.66
C VAL A 186 -16.89 -7.21 17.18
N ILE A 187 -16.94 -7.43 18.50
CA ILE A 187 -16.35 -8.64 19.12
C ILE A 187 -17.45 -9.39 19.89
N ALA A 188 -17.65 -10.66 19.55
CA ALA A 188 -18.59 -11.52 20.23
C ALA A 188 -17.87 -12.63 21.00
N SER A 189 -18.53 -13.20 21.99
CA SER A 189 -18.00 -14.32 22.79
C SER A 189 -17.86 -15.58 21.93
N LEU A 190 -16.65 -16.15 21.87
CA LEU A 190 -16.38 -17.41 21.15
C LEU A 190 -17.15 -18.60 21.73
N SER A 191 -17.46 -18.57 23.03
CA SER A 191 -18.26 -19.62 23.68
C SER A 191 -19.65 -19.78 23.08
N SER A 192 -20.18 -18.76 22.38
CA SER A 192 -21.44 -18.83 21.64
C SER A 192 -21.40 -19.88 20.52
N MET A 193 -20.23 -20.19 19.98
CA MET A 193 -20.07 -21.17 18.90
C MET A 193 -20.51 -22.59 19.31
N GLU A 194 -20.43 -22.93 20.59
CA GLU A 194 -20.94 -24.20 21.13
C GLU A 194 -22.48 -24.37 20.94
N GLN A 195 -23.20 -23.26 20.78
CA GLN A 195 -24.64 -23.26 20.54
C GLN A 195 -24.99 -22.91 19.10
N ILE A 196 -24.18 -22.08 18.43
CA ILE A 196 -24.39 -21.69 17.03
C ILE A 196 -24.05 -22.84 16.07
N ARG A 197 -23.02 -23.61 16.38
CA ARG A 197 -22.56 -24.74 15.56
C ARG A 197 -23.03 -26.05 16.16
N TYR A 198 -22.28 -26.57 17.09
CA TYR A 198 -22.61 -27.78 17.86
C TYR A 198 -21.74 -27.84 19.13
N LYS A 199 -22.25 -28.58 20.12
CA LYS A 199 -21.55 -28.74 21.38
C LYS A 199 -20.24 -29.51 21.20
N GLY A 200 -19.14 -28.94 21.69
CA GLY A 200 -17.80 -29.51 21.58
C GLY A 200 -16.94 -28.95 20.44
N VAL A 201 -17.51 -28.10 19.55
CA VAL A 201 -16.78 -27.52 18.41
C VAL A 201 -15.45 -26.83 18.80
N LEU A 202 -15.38 -26.27 20.00
CA LEU A 202 -14.17 -25.60 20.50
C LEU A 202 -13.13 -26.53 21.10
N LYS A 203 -13.41 -27.86 21.16
CA LYS A 203 -12.55 -28.87 21.71
C LYS A 203 -12.13 -29.95 20.70
N GLU A 204 -12.55 -29.82 19.46
CA GLU A 204 -12.24 -30.79 18.41
C GLU A 204 -10.81 -30.67 17.91
N TYR A 205 -10.21 -31.82 17.57
CA TYR A 205 -8.87 -31.93 16.99
C TYR A 205 -8.86 -31.63 15.50
N ASP A 206 -9.75 -32.26 14.74
CA ASP A 206 -9.83 -32.12 13.26
C ASP A 206 -10.88 -31.10 12.80
N GLY A 207 -11.35 -30.26 13.72
CA GLY A 207 -12.42 -29.29 13.47
C GLY A 207 -11.91 -27.95 12.91
N TRP A 208 -12.53 -26.90 13.43
CA TRP A 208 -12.25 -25.54 13.00
C TRP A 208 -10.88 -25.04 13.46
N MET A 209 -10.17 -24.41 12.52
CA MET A 209 -8.88 -23.76 12.75
C MET A 209 -9.10 -22.29 13.12
N TYR A 210 -8.39 -21.82 14.16
CA TYR A 210 -8.47 -20.46 14.66
C TYR A 210 -7.11 -19.80 14.75
N PRO A 211 -6.93 -18.54 14.29
CA PRO A 211 -5.79 -17.74 14.70
C PRO A 211 -5.72 -17.69 16.22
N THR A 212 -4.64 -18.26 16.77
CA THR A 212 -4.44 -18.38 18.21
C THR A 212 -3.28 -17.52 18.65
N TYR A 213 -3.57 -16.57 19.53
CA TYR A 213 -2.58 -15.66 20.09
C TYR A 213 -2.27 -16.09 21.52
N ILE A 214 -1.00 -16.01 21.88
CA ILE A 214 -0.55 -16.27 23.24
C ILE A 214 0.19 -15.06 23.79
N MET A 215 0.01 -14.78 25.07
CA MET A 215 0.77 -13.78 25.81
C MET A 215 1.68 -14.48 26.80
N LEU A 216 2.99 -14.26 26.66
CA LEU A 216 4.00 -14.83 27.55
C LEU A 216 4.11 -14.02 28.86
N PRO A 217 4.46 -14.65 29.99
CA PRO A 217 4.66 -13.98 31.28
C PRO A 217 5.82 -12.98 31.22
N GLU A 218 5.81 -12.00 32.14
CA GLU A 218 6.87 -10.99 32.24
C GLU A 218 8.11 -11.50 32.95
N ASP A 219 7.88 -12.34 33.94
CA ASP A 219 8.92 -12.80 34.88
C ASP A 219 9.71 -14.02 34.37
N VAL A 220 9.34 -14.58 33.22
CA VAL A 220 9.97 -15.79 32.64
C VAL A 220 10.55 -15.46 31.28
N PRO A 221 11.80 -15.85 30.99
CA PRO A 221 12.38 -15.69 29.66
C PRO A 221 11.50 -16.30 28.56
N ALA A 222 11.29 -15.57 27.47
CA ALA A 222 10.39 -15.99 26.39
C ALA A 222 10.71 -17.39 25.83
N GLU A 223 11.98 -17.77 25.75
CA GLU A 223 12.41 -19.07 25.23
C GLU A 223 11.99 -20.25 26.15
N ILE A 224 11.93 -20.03 27.47
CA ILE A 224 11.46 -21.03 28.43
C ILE A 224 9.95 -21.23 28.26
N SER A 225 9.19 -20.15 28.25
CA SER A 225 7.74 -20.20 28.08
C SER A 225 7.32 -20.76 26.72
N LYS A 226 8.04 -20.43 25.64
CA LYS A 226 7.81 -21.02 24.31
C LYS A 226 8.06 -22.54 24.32
N LYS A 227 9.11 -22.99 25.05
CA LYS A 227 9.41 -24.42 25.20
C LYS A 227 8.30 -25.11 25.96
N GLU A 228 7.79 -24.53 27.05
CA GLU A 228 6.65 -25.09 27.81
C GLU A 228 5.40 -25.27 26.93
N VAL A 229 5.07 -24.23 26.10
CA VAL A 229 3.97 -24.30 25.13
C VAL A 229 4.23 -25.41 24.11
N LEU A 230 5.46 -25.49 23.57
CA LEU A 230 5.85 -26.51 22.59
C LEU A 230 5.72 -27.92 23.17
N ASP A 231 6.21 -28.15 24.41
CA ASP A 231 6.16 -29.45 25.08
C ASP A 231 4.70 -29.85 25.39
N LEU A 232 3.86 -28.89 25.75
CA LEU A 232 2.43 -29.09 25.96
C LEU A 232 1.72 -29.53 24.68
N ILE A 233 1.97 -28.79 23.55
CA ILE A 233 1.36 -29.10 22.28
C ILE A 233 1.82 -30.46 21.74
N LYS A 234 3.11 -30.82 21.89
CA LYS A 234 3.61 -32.16 21.53
C LYS A 234 2.96 -33.29 22.32
N LYS A 235 2.65 -33.05 23.60
CA LYS A 235 1.92 -34.04 24.43
C LYS A 235 0.46 -34.21 23.99
N SER A 236 -0.11 -33.27 23.28
CA SER A 236 -1.49 -33.30 22.79
C SER A 236 -1.66 -34.09 21.48
N GLU A 237 -0.62 -34.83 21.02
CA GLU A 237 -0.61 -35.58 19.76
C GLU A 237 -0.70 -34.72 18.47
N TYR A 238 -0.61 -33.41 18.59
CA TYR A 238 -0.53 -32.53 17.42
C TYR A 238 0.85 -32.65 16.75
N THR A 239 0.86 -33.10 15.51
CA THR A 239 2.10 -33.46 14.79
C THR A 239 2.56 -32.44 13.75
N GLU A 240 1.75 -31.45 13.44
CA GLU A 240 2.15 -30.42 12.47
C GLU A 240 3.16 -29.44 13.08
N ASP A 241 4.10 -29.00 12.24
CA ASP A 241 5.05 -27.96 12.63
C ASP A 241 4.35 -26.60 12.72
N PHE A 242 4.70 -25.84 13.74
CA PHE A 242 4.22 -24.47 13.93
C PHE A 242 5.32 -23.54 14.42
N ASN A 243 5.15 -22.26 14.22
CA ASN A 243 6.07 -21.21 14.61
C ASN A 243 5.43 -20.21 15.56
N PHE A 244 6.24 -19.60 16.43
CA PHE A 244 5.85 -18.46 17.24
C PHE A 244 6.10 -17.16 16.48
N LYS A 245 5.07 -16.58 15.88
CA LYS A 245 5.18 -15.33 15.13
C LYS A 245 5.01 -14.14 16.08
N PRO A 246 6.01 -13.25 16.24
CA PRO A 246 5.85 -12.05 17.05
C PRO A 246 4.69 -11.20 16.54
N PHE A 247 3.87 -10.68 17.46
CA PHE A 247 2.68 -9.88 17.11
C PHE A 247 3.00 -8.68 16.23
N ASN A 248 4.10 -7.98 16.53
CA ASN A 248 4.54 -6.80 15.79
C ASN A 248 5.03 -7.07 14.36
N ASP A 249 5.26 -8.34 14.02
CA ASP A 249 5.76 -8.75 12.70
C ASP A 249 4.64 -9.29 11.79
N ILE A 250 3.45 -9.53 12.33
CA ILE A 250 2.33 -10.15 11.59
C ILE A 250 1.90 -9.26 10.43
N TYR A 251 1.74 -7.95 10.66
CA TYR A 251 1.32 -7.00 9.65
C TYR A 251 2.22 -7.02 8.39
N TYR A 252 3.52 -7.24 8.55
CA TYR A 252 4.49 -7.28 7.45
C TYR A 252 4.83 -8.68 6.96
N SER A 253 4.09 -9.69 7.41
CA SER A 253 4.34 -11.09 7.03
C SER A 253 3.25 -11.60 6.09
N PRO A 254 3.43 -11.48 4.76
CA PRO A 254 2.45 -11.93 3.79
C PRO A 254 2.43 -13.46 3.60
N GLU A 255 3.24 -14.19 4.35
CA GLU A 255 3.50 -15.61 4.13
C GLU A 255 2.32 -16.52 4.45
N ILE A 256 1.31 -16.00 5.18
CA ILE A 256 0.13 -16.77 5.53
C ILE A 256 -0.99 -16.41 4.58
N GLU A 257 -1.12 -17.23 3.57
CA GLU A 257 -2.13 -17.09 2.51
C GLU A 257 -3.58 -17.19 2.99
N ASN A 258 -3.80 -17.44 4.29
CA ASN A 258 -5.07 -17.89 4.82
C ASN A 258 -5.88 -16.86 5.64
N GLU A 259 -5.54 -15.56 5.59
CA GLU A 259 -6.21 -14.59 6.45
C GLU A 259 -7.10 -13.61 5.67
N SER A 260 -8.38 -13.94 5.55
CA SER A 260 -9.38 -13.09 4.86
C SER A 260 -9.63 -11.74 5.54
N ASN A 261 -9.34 -11.63 6.83
CA ASN A 261 -9.69 -10.46 7.65
C ASN A 261 -8.49 -9.71 8.19
N THR A 262 -7.29 -10.01 7.70
CA THR A 262 -6.07 -9.33 8.12
C THR A 262 -5.61 -8.33 7.07
N LYS A 263 -5.10 -7.21 7.57
CA LYS A 263 -4.45 -6.20 6.75
C LYS A 263 -2.96 -6.48 6.73
N HIS A 264 -2.37 -6.41 5.55
CA HIS A 264 -0.94 -6.59 5.37
C HIS A 264 -0.29 -5.38 4.73
N GLY A 265 0.87 -5.00 5.26
CA GLY A 265 1.77 -4.00 4.69
C GLY A 265 2.90 -4.65 3.89
N SER A 266 3.61 -3.84 3.10
CA SER A 266 4.76 -4.30 2.34
C SER A 266 6.04 -3.60 2.80
N ILE A 267 6.94 -4.34 3.43
CA ILE A 267 8.28 -3.85 3.78
C ILE A 267 9.02 -3.37 2.52
N LEU A 268 8.82 -4.06 1.39
CA LEU A 268 9.45 -3.69 0.13
C LEU A 268 9.01 -2.30 -0.33
N TYR A 269 7.70 -2.01 -0.30
CA TYR A 269 7.19 -0.69 -0.68
C TYR A 269 7.68 0.40 0.25
N ASN A 270 7.75 0.15 1.55
CA ASN A 270 8.33 1.10 2.52
C ASN A 270 9.81 1.36 2.23
N LYS A 271 10.62 0.34 1.94
CA LYS A 271 12.04 0.50 1.56
C LYS A 271 12.20 1.32 0.28
N ILE A 272 11.36 1.09 -0.72
CA ILE A 272 11.37 1.86 -1.98
C ILE A 272 11.02 3.33 -1.70
N LEU A 273 9.96 3.61 -0.92
CA LEU A 273 9.55 4.97 -0.59
C LEU A 273 10.63 5.71 0.24
N ILE A 274 11.30 5.03 1.18
CA ILE A 274 12.45 5.59 1.90
C ILE A 274 13.56 5.97 0.93
N SER A 275 13.90 5.08 -0.01
CA SER A 275 14.93 5.35 -1.02
C SER A 275 14.57 6.57 -1.89
N ILE A 276 13.31 6.68 -2.30
CA ILE A 276 12.79 7.83 -3.06
C ILE A 276 12.90 9.11 -2.23
N SER A 277 12.54 9.08 -0.94
CA SER A 277 12.64 10.25 -0.06
C SER A 277 14.09 10.74 0.08
N ILE A 278 15.05 9.83 0.21
CA ILE A 278 16.48 10.15 0.24
C ILE A 278 16.91 10.77 -1.09
N PHE A 279 16.50 10.21 -2.22
CA PHE A 279 16.83 10.78 -3.53
C PHE A 279 16.23 12.18 -3.72
N ILE A 280 14.97 12.41 -3.33
CA ILE A 280 14.34 13.73 -3.40
C ILE A 280 15.10 14.75 -2.54
N LEU A 281 15.51 14.38 -1.31
CA LEU A 281 16.33 15.24 -0.46
C LEU A 281 17.70 15.55 -1.08
N LEU A 282 18.35 14.54 -1.65
CA LEU A 282 19.63 14.73 -2.34
C LEU A 282 19.47 15.64 -3.56
N LEU A 283 18.43 15.46 -4.36
CA LEU A 283 18.12 16.34 -5.49
C LEU A 283 17.90 17.78 -5.04
N ALA A 284 17.17 17.99 -3.95
CA ALA A 284 16.94 19.31 -3.37
C ALA A 284 18.24 19.94 -2.85
N ALA A 285 19.06 19.17 -2.12
CA ALA A 285 20.35 19.62 -1.62
C ALA A 285 21.30 20.02 -2.75
N ILE A 286 21.43 19.16 -3.77
CA ILE A 286 22.25 19.43 -4.95
C ILE A 286 21.78 20.66 -5.68
N ASN A 287 20.46 20.81 -5.88
CA ASN A 287 19.89 21.98 -6.54
C ASN A 287 20.19 23.28 -5.76
N PHE A 288 19.96 23.27 -4.45
CA PHE A 288 20.26 24.39 -3.56
C PHE A 288 21.76 24.77 -3.60
N VAL A 289 22.65 23.77 -3.49
CA VAL A 289 24.08 23.94 -3.57
C VAL A 289 24.50 24.52 -4.91
N ASN A 290 24.01 23.98 -6.03
CA ASN A 290 24.31 24.45 -7.37
C ASN A 290 23.92 25.92 -7.57
N LEU A 291 22.71 26.30 -7.13
CA LEU A 291 22.21 27.67 -7.22
C LEU A 291 23.00 28.62 -6.29
N THR A 292 23.37 28.16 -5.10
CA THR A 292 24.14 28.96 -4.13
C THR A 292 25.56 29.20 -4.62
N ILE A 293 26.20 28.19 -5.22
CA ILE A 293 27.52 28.36 -5.86
C ILE A 293 27.41 29.32 -7.06
N ALA A 294 26.35 29.20 -7.85
CA ALA A 294 26.11 30.13 -8.95
C ALA A 294 26.00 31.58 -8.48
N ASP A 295 25.22 31.85 -7.44
CA ASP A 295 25.10 33.19 -6.85
C ASP A 295 26.41 33.68 -6.19
N SER A 296 27.28 32.75 -5.76
CA SER A 296 28.51 33.06 -5.03
C SER A 296 29.53 33.86 -5.84
N ILE A 297 29.55 33.66 -7.16
CA ILE A 297 30.49 34.35 -8.04
C ILE A 297 30.13 35.84 -8.12
N SER A 298 28.87 36.21 -8.09
CA SER A 298 28.41 37.61 -8.04
C SER A 298 28.72 38.26 -6.67
N ARG A 299 28.87 37.44 -5.61
CA ARG A 299 29.15 37.87 -4.23
C ARG A 299 30.63 37.84 -3.86
N SER A 300 31.51 37.41 -4.77
CA SER A 300 32.95 37.29 -4.50
C SER A 300 33.57 38.66 -4.13
N LYS A 301 33.14 39.74 -4.76
CA LYS A 301 33.56 41.11 -4.43
C LYS A 301 33.15 41.50 -2.98
N GLU A 302 31.94 41.14 -2.54
CA GLU A 302 31.41 41.40 -1.20
C GLU A 302 32.26 40.63 -0.14
N VAL A 303 32.54 39.35 -0.40
CA VAL A 303 33.33 38.49 0.49
C VAL A 303 34.77 39.00 0.60
N SER A 304 35.38 39.40 -0.52
CA SER A 304 36.74 39.97 -0.53
C SER A 304 36.78 41.29 0.25
N MET A 305 35.79 42.17 0.08
CA MET A 305 35.69 43.41 0.84
C MET A 305 35.57 43.18 2.34
N LYS A 306 34.74 42.23 2.78
CA LYS A 306 34.60 41.86 4.20
C LYS A 306 35.91 41.31 4.78
N LYS A 307 36.66 40.52 4.01
CA LYS A 307 37.99 40.05 4.43
C LYS A 307 39.01 41.16 4.59
N ILE A 308 39.02 42.15 3.69
CA ILE A 308 39.83 43.35 3.80
C ILE A 308 39.52 44.12 5.10
N GLN A 309 38.22 44.14 5.48
CA GLN A 309 37.74 44.75 6.73
C GLN A 309 37.97 43.87 7.98
N GLY A 310 38.71 42.74 7.86
CA GLY A 310 39.09 41.88 8.99
C GLY A 310 38.11 40.74 9.34
N ALA A 311 37.14 40.43 8.48
CA ALA A 311 36.22 39.31 8.74
C ALA A 311 36.97 37.96 8.72
N SER A 312 36.90 37.19 9.83
CA SER A 312 37.45 35.85 9.92
C SER A 312 36.70 34.84 9.02
N LYS A 313 37.40 33.74 8.68
CA LYS A 313 36.80 32.65 7.91
C LYS A 313 35.58 32.06 8.61
N ILE A 314 35.61 31.89 9.93
CA ILE A 314 34.52 31.39 10.76
C ILE A 314 33.30 32.32 10.68
N HIS A 315 33.53 33.63 10.72
CA HIS A 315 32.44 34.61 10.62
C HIS A 315 31.71 34.54 9.29
N LEU A 316 32.43 34.33 8.19
CA LEU A 316 31.85 34.15 6.86
C LEU A 316 31.08 32.84 6.76
N VAL A 317 31.65 31.73 7.31
CA VAL A 317 30.96 30.44 7.34
C VAL A 317 29.65 30.51 8.13
N SER A 318 29.69 31.13 9.32
CA SER A 318 28.48 31.29 10.16
C SER A 318 27.42 32.15 9.47
N GLN A 319 27.83 33.20 8.75
CA GLN A 319 26.89 34.03 7.97
C GLN A 319 26.15 33.19 6.89
N PHE A 320 26.87 32.36 6.11
CA PHE A 320 26.29 31.54 5.07
C PHE A 320 25.43 30.39 5.64
N MET A 321 25.82 29.85 6.81
CA MET A 321 25.00 28.85 7.51
C MET A 321 23.66 29.45 7.97
N ILE A 322 23.68 30.65 8.56
CA ILE A 322 22.45 31.35 8.98
C ILE A 322 21.55 31.64 7.77
N GLU A 323 22.15 32.05 6.63
CA GLU A 323 21.42 32.25 5.40
C GLU A 323 20.76 30.94 4.90
N THR A 324 21.48 29.81 4.95
CA THR A 324 20.94 28.50 4.59
C THR A 324 19.78 28.09 5.52
N ILE A 325 19.94 28.29 6.83
CA ILE A 325 18.88 28.03 7.81
C ILE A 325 17.64 28.87 7.51
N PHE A 326 17.80 30.14 7.16
CA PHE A 326 16.71 31.01 6.79
C PHE A 326 15.94 30.48 5.56
N TYR A 327 16.64 30.02 4.49
CA TYR A 327 16.00 29.42 3.33
C TYR A 327 15.26 28.13 3.70
N ILE A 328 15.83 27.27 4.53
CA ILE A 328 15.22 26.00 4.93
C ILE A 328 13.97 26.24 5.80
N ILE A 329 14.03 27.18 6.78
CA ILE A 329 12.86 27.52 7.60
C ILE A 329 11.73 28.10 6.75
N SER A 330 12.06 29.02 5.83
CA SER A 330 11.08 29.60 4.91
C SER A 330 10.44 28.51 4.04
N SER A 331 11.24 27.54 3.58
CA SER A 331 10.78 26.41 2.79
C SER A 331 9.90 25.44 3.60
N LEU A 332 10.23 25.24 4.89
CA LEU A 332 9.42 24.40 5.78
C LEU A 332 8.02 24.98 6.01
N ILE A 333 7.94 26.31 6.19
CA ILE A 333 6.65 27.01 6.33
C ILE A 333 5.81 26.82 5.05
N ILE A 334 6.40 27.02 3.87
CA ILE A 334 5.70 26.82 2.60
C ILE A 334 5.34 25.35 2.38
N ALA A 335 6.21 24.41 2.77
CA ALA A 335 5.92 22.98 2.71
C ALA A 335 4.70 22.60 3.55
N PHE A 336 4.55 23.20 4.74
CA PHE A 336 3.36 23.01 5.57
C PHE A 336 2.08 23.48 4.84
N PHE A 337 2.11 24.65 4.21
CA PHE A 337 0.97 25.14 3.42
C PHE A 337 0.68 24.25 2.21
N ILE A 338 1.70 23.73 1.51
CA ILE A 338 1.52 22.77 0.42
C ILE A 338 0.82 21.51 0.93
N ILE A 339 1.27 20.92 2.01
CA ILE A 339 0.67 19.71 2.58
C ILE A 339 -0.77 19.98 3.01
N TRP A 340 -1.03 21.10 3.71
CA TRP A 340 -2.37 21.47 4.16
C TRP A 340 -3.35 21.62 2.99
N PHE A 341 -2.93 22.32 1.94
CA PHE A 341 -3.75 22.56 0.74
C PHE A 341 -4.03 21.26 -0.04
N PHE A 342 -3.02 20.40 -0.19
CA PHE A 342 -3.15 19.15 -0.96
C PHE A 342 -3.61 17.95 -0.12
N ASN A 343 -3.89 18.12 1.18
CA ASN A 343 -4.30 17.01 2.07
C ASN A 343 -5.52 16.21 1.56
N PRO A 344 -6.59 16.81 0.99
CA PRO A 344 -7.70 16.06 0.39
C PRO A 344 -7.26 15.18 -0.79
N VAL A 345 -6.35 15.70 -1.63
CA VAL A 345 -5.79 14.96 -2.77
C VAL A 345 -4.90 13.81 -2.27
N LEU A 346 -4.10 14.05 -1.22
CA LEU A 346 -3.29 13.01 -0.60
C LEU A 346 -4.15 11.88 -0.02
N TYR A 347 -5.30 12.21 0.55
CA TYR A 347 -6.25 11.19 1.02
C TYR A 347 -6.77 10.31 -0.14
N SER A 348 -7.12 10.90 -1.27
CA SER A 348 -7.59 10.14 -2.44
C SER A 348 -6.49 9.30 -3.10
N VAL A 349 -5.24 9.78 -3.10
CA VAL A 349 -4.09 9.14 -3.77
C VAL A 349 -3.44 8.08 -2.88
N ALA A 350 -3.14 8.42 -1.62
CA ALA A 350 -2.43 7.57 -0.67
C ALA A 350 -3.36 6.81 0.29
N GLY A 351 -4.65 7.15 0.33
CA GLY A 351 -5.62 6.58 1.26
C GLY A 351 -5.40 6.97 2.71
N MET A 352 -4.66 8.06 2.95
CA MET A 352 -4.40 8.58 4.29
C MET A 352 -4.35 10.11 4.29
N SER A 353 -4.74 10.72 5.39
CA SER A 353 -4.53 12.14 5.65
C SER A 353 -3.27 12.35 6.49
N VAL A 354 -2.51 13.38 6.16
CA VAL A 354 -1.39 13.81 7.01
C VAL A 354 -1.96 14.61 8.18
N GLN A 355 -2.03 13.96 9.34
CA GLN A 355 -2.46 14.61 10.57
C GLN A 355 -1.23 15.14 11.32
N ALA A 356 -1.26 16.42 11.68
CA ALA A 356 -0.16 17.07 12.42
C ALA A 356 0.16 16.36 13.74
N GLY A 357 -0.87 15.88 14.46
CA GLY A 357 -0.71 15.13 15.72
C GLY A 357 0.14 13.86 15.59
N ASN A 358 0.10 13.20 14.42
CA ASN A 358 0.90 11.99 14.18
C ASN A 358 2.38 12.29 13.96
N LEU A 359 2.71 13.47 13.45
CA LEU A 359 4.08 13.92 13.22
C LEU A 359 4.72 14.47 14.51
N ILE A 360 3.91 14.98 15.46
CA ILE A 360 4.35 15.66 16.69
C ILE A 360 4.46 14.67 17.87
N SER A 361 4.69 13.39 17.65
CA SER A 361 5.07 12.49 18.76
C SER A 361 6.54 12.67 19.13
N GLY A 362 6.91 12.47 20.41
CA GLY A 362 8.26 12.77 20.91
C GLY A 362 9.41 12.19 20.06
N ASN A 363 9.32 10.91 19.73
CA ASN A 363 10.34 10.23 18.90
C ASN A 363 10.41 10.77 17.47
N ASN A 364 9.27 11.15 16.87
CA ASN A 364 9.20 11.66 15.50
C ASN A 364 9.78 13.09 15.43
N ILE A 365 9.59 13.91 16.47
CA ILE A 365 10.21 15.24 16.57
C ILE A 365 11.73 15.12 16.62
N ILE A 366 12.26 14.21 17.47
CA ILE A 366 13.70 14.01 17.60
C ILE A 366 14.28 13.57 16.24
N THR A 367 13.68 12.56 15.62
CA THR A 367 14.15 12.03 14.32
C THR A 367 14.07 13.10 13.22
N GLY A 368 12.96 13.84 13.15
CA GLY A 368 12.78 14.95 12.21
C GLY A 368 13.78 16.08 12.43
N THR A 369 14.09 16.44 13.69
CA THR A 369 15.08 17.46 14.03
C THR A 369 16.49 17.02 13.63
N ILE A 370 16.86 15.76 13.89
CA ILE A 370 18.15 15.21 13.47
C ILE A 370 18.27 15.21 11.94
N ALA A 371 17.23 14.76 11.24
CA ALA A 371 17.21 14.76 9.78
C ALA A 371 17.34 16.18 9.19
N LEU A 372 16.63 17.15 9.77
CA LEU A 372 16.72 18.56 9.39
C LEU A 372 18.13 19.12 9.66
N PHE A 373 18.73 18.80 10.80
CA PHE A 373 20.09 19.23 11.13
C PHE A 373 21.11 18.69 10.12
N ILE A 374 21.04 17.39 9.81
CA ILE A 374 21.89 16.75 8.78
C ILE A 374 21.68 17.44 7.43
N PHE A 375 20.43 17.73 7.07
CA PHE A 375 20.10 18.40 5.82
C PHE A 375 20.68 19.82 5.74
N VAL A 376 20.61 20.59 6.82
CA VAL A 376 21.27 21.93 6.94
C VAL A 376 22.78 21.82 6.74
N LEU A 377 23.42 20.82 7.35
CA LEU A 377 24.86 20.61 7.17
C LEU A 377 25.21 20.25 5.72
N LEU A 378 24.47 19.32 5.10
CA LEU A 378 24.73 18.89 3.73
C LEU A 378 24.54 20.04 2.71
N THR A 379 23.53 20.88 2.91
CA THR A 379 23.21 21.98 2.01
C THR A 379 24.05 23.24 2.24
N GLY A 380 24.39 23.54 3.50
CA GLY A 380 25.05 24.78 3.89
C GLY A 380 26.57 24.71 3.99
N MET A 381 27.13 23.60 4.45
CA MET A 381 28.56 23.53 4.80
C MET A 381 29.47 23.62 3.58
N TYR A 382 29.10 22.94 2.47
CA TYR A 382 29.92 22.98 1.25
C TYR A 382 29.99 24.39 0.62
N PRO A 383 28.85 25.09 0.35
CA PRO A 383 28.89 26.46 -0.14
C PRO A 383 29.59 27.43 0.82
N ALA A 384 29.34 27.30 2.14
CA ALA A 384 29.92 28.17 3.15
C ALA A 384 31.44 28.04 3.21
N TYR A 385 31.96 26.81 3.21
CA TYR A 385 33.39 26.55 3.18
C TYR A 385 34.03 27.11 1.90
N HIS A 386 33.40 26.84 0.77
CA HIS A 386 33.88 27.25 -0.54
C HIS A 386 33.98 28.79 -0.68
N LEU A 387 32.89 29.49 -0.31
CA LEU A 387 32.80 30.94 -0.36
C LEU A 387 33.82 31.61 0.59
N SER A 388 34.01 31.00 1.76
CA SER A 388 35.00 31.51 2.74
C SER A 388 36.46 31.33 2.30
N ALA A 389 36.71 30.47 1.31
CA ALA A 389 38.08 30.23 0.80
C ALA A 389 38.58 31.23 -0.24
N TYR A 390 37.72 32.09 -0.82
CA TYR A 390 38.14 33.11 -1.78
C TYR A 390 39.16 34.08 -1.19
N THR A 391 40.30 34.28 -1.88
CA THR A 391 41.39 35.17 -1.48
C THR A 391 41.55 36.34 -2.46
N ILE A 392 42.10 37.46 -1.97
CA ILE A 392 42.16 38.75 -2.66
C ILE A 392 43.12 38.74 -3.89
N ASN A 393 44.15 37.87 -3.86
CA ASN A 393 45.22 37.85 -4.90
C ASN A 393 45.02 36.81 -6.01
N SER A 394 43.79 36.49 -6.36
CA SER A 394 43.49 35.30 -7.15
C SER A 394 43.33 35.51 -8.66
N SER A 395 43.91 36.54 -9.27
CA SER A 395 43.87 36.66 -10.74
C SER A 395 44.50 35.49 -11.51
N LYS A 396 45.52 34.82 -10.94
CA LYS A 396 46.08 33.58 -11.50
C LYS A 396 45.44 32.27 -10.96
N ILE A 397 44.82 32.31 -9.77
CA ILE A 397 44.17 31.15 -9.15
C ILE A 397 42.75 30.98 -9.73
N ILE A 398 42.16 32.07 -10.28
CA ILE A 398 40.83 32.03 -10.96
C ILE A 398 40.81 31.06 -12.14
N SER A 399 41.93 30.89 -12.88
CA SER A 399 41.98 29.96 -14.03
C SER A 399 42.09 28.50 -13.60
N ALA A 400 42.87 28.14 -12.58
CA ALA A 400 43.03 26.77 -12.12
C ALA A 400 41.87 26.31 -11.23
N GLY A 401 41.37 27.19 -10.32
CA GLY A 401 40.19 26.90 -9.49
C GLY A 401 38.89 26.76 -10.31
N ARG A 402 38.74 27.54 -11.40
CA ARG A 402 37.57 27.53 -12.30
C ARG A 402 37.30 26.14 -12.90
N SER A 403 38.34 25.35 -13.23
CA SER A 403 38.20 24.02 -13.81
C SER A 403 37.71 22.97 -12.83
N SER A 404 38.10 23.05 -11.54
CA SER A 404 37.66 22.11 -10.50
C SER A 404 36.19 22.32 -10.14
N HIS A 405 35.75 23.57 -9.99
CA HIS A 405 34.37 23.90 -9.63
C HIS A 405 33.38 23.54 -10.74
N VAL A 406 33.77 23.73 -11.99
CA VAL A 406 32.95 23.33 -13.14
C VAL A 406 32.78 21.78 -13.17
N ARG A 407 33.84 21.05 -12.82
CA ARG A 407 33.81 19.56 -12.76
C ARG A 407 32.87 19.06 -11.66
N ILE A 408 32.98 19.58 -10.43
CA ILE A 408 32.11 19.17 -9.32
C ILE A 408 30.65 19.48 -9.62
N ARG A 409 30.36 20.70 -10.08
CA ARG A 409 29.00 21.09 -10.46
C ARG A 409 28.44 20.22 -11.58
N ASN A 410 29.21 19.93 -12.62
CA ASN A 410 28.77 19.06 -13.69
C ASN A 410 28.53 17.64 -13.20
N GLY A 411 29.36 17.12 -12.26
CA GLY A 411 29.14 15.84 -11.59
C GLY A 411 27.82 15.81 -10.79
N LEU A 412 27.53 16.85 -10.03
CA LEU A 412 26.27 16.98 -9.29
C LEU A 412 25.05 17.03 -10.21
N VAL A 413 25.13 17.77 -11.34
CA VAL A 413 24.07 17.81 -12.34
C VAL A 413 23.90 16.46 -13.03
N LEU A 414 25.00 15.77 -13.33
CA LEU A 414 24.96 14.44 -13.92
C LEU A 414 24.26 13.46 -12.96
N PHE A 415 24.65 13.45 -11.68
CA PHE A 415 24.00 12.62 -10.67
C PHE A 415 22.51 12.93 -10.53
N GLN A 416 22.14 14.21 -10.50
CA GLN A 416 20.72 14.65 -10.47
C GLN A 416 19.93 14.09 -11.65
N ASN A 417 20.49 14.16 -12.87
CA ASN A 417 19.84 13.60 -14.05
C ASN A 417 19.78 12.07 -14.03
N ILE A 418 20.81 11.38 -13.50
CA ILE A 418 20.79 9.93 -13.32
C ILE A 418 19.60 9.52 -12.44
N VAL A 419 19.44 10.16 -11.29
CA VAL A 419 18.31 9.88 -10.37
C VAL A 419 16.98 10.15 -11.05
N ALA A 420 16.81 11.30 -11.70
CA ALA A 420 15.57 11.66 -12.36
C ALA A 420 15.20 10.66 -13.48
N VAL A 421 16.15 10.29 -14.34
CA VAL A 421 15.94 9.32 -15.43
C VAL A 421 15.63 7.93 -14.85
N THR A 422 16.34 7.49 -13.80
CA THR A 422 16.06 6.21 -13.12
C THR A 422 14.64 6.17 -12.59
N LEU A 423 14.17 7.24 -11.92
CA LEU A 423 12.80 7.32 -11.42
C LEU A 423 11.76 7.29 -12.55
N ILE A 424 12.01 7.97 -13.66
CA ILE A 424 11.13 7.92 -14.85
C ILE A 424 11.04 6.48 -15.37
N CYS A 425 12.18 5.80 -15.56
CA CYS A 425 12.22 4.41 -16.01
C CYS A 425 11.44 3.48 -15.06
N CYS A 426 11.73 3.57 -13.76
CA CYS A 426 11.06 2.75 -12.75
C CYS A 426 9.55 2.96 -12.73
N THR A 427 9.10 4.23 -12.81
CA THR A 427 7.68 4.56 -12.83
C THR A 427 6.97 4.03 -14.08
N LEU A 428 7.57 4.16 -15.26
CA LEU A 428 6.98 3.65 -16.50
C LEU A 428 6.89 2.11 -16.51
N ILE A 429 7.91 1.41 -15.97
CA ILE A 429 7.87 -0.05 -15.85
C ILE A 429 6.81 -0.48 -14.83
N ALA A 430 6.72 0.20 -13.68
CA ALA A 430 5.69 -0.08 -12.67
C ALA A 430 4.29 0.16 -13.25
N PHE A 431 4.07 1.27 -13.94
CA PHE A 431 2.81 1.56 -14.62
C PHE A 431 2.44 0.48 -15.67
N LYS A 432 3.42 0.00 -16.45
CA LYS A 432 3.20 -1.11 -17.40
C LYS A 432 2.79 -2.38 -16.67
N GLN A 433 3.46 -2.74 -15.57
CA GLN A 433 3.13 -3.93 -14.77
C GLN A 433 1.71 -3.87 -14.21
N PHE A 434 1.33 -2.76 -13.58
CA PHE A 434 -0.02 -2.61 -13.03
C PHE A 434 -1.10 -2.56 -14.11
N ASN A 435 -0.80 -1.95 -15.25
CA ASN A 435 -1.71 -1.95 -16.39
C ASN A 435 -1.87 -3.35 -17.01
N TYR A 436 -0.80 -4.14 -17.06
CA TYR A 436 -0.83 -5.55 -17.44
C TYR A 436 -1.75 -6.34 -16.52
N MET A 437 -1.59 -6.21 -15.19
CA MET A 437 -2.42 -6.91 -14.20
C MET A 437 -3.91 -6.54 -14.30
N ARG A 438 -4.21 -5.28 -14.62
CA ARG A 438 -5.62 -4.82 -14.79
C ARG A 438 -6.28 -5.29 -16.08
N LYS A 439 -5.49 -5.48 -17.15
CA LYS A 439 -5.99 -5.82 -18.49
C LYS A 439 -5.83 -7.29 -18.86
N ALA A 440 -5.15 -8.07 -18.02
CA ALA A 440 -4.96 -9.50 -18.27
C ALA A 440 -6.30 -10.22 -18.41
N ASP A 441 -6.35 -11.18 -19.29
CA ASP A 441 -7.47 -12.12 -19.37
C ASP A 441 -7.46 -12.98 -18.10
N LEU A 442 -8.48 -12.84 -17.29
CA LEU A 442 -8.61 -13.56 -16.03
C LEU A 442 -9.13 -14.99 -16.21
N GLY A 443 -9.53 -15.37 -17.43
CA GLY A 443 -10.18 -16.67 -17.70
C GLY A 443 -11.65 -16.73 -17.25
N PHE A 444 -12.21 -15.61 -16.75
CA PHE A 444 -13.62 -15.43 -16.42
C PHE A 444 -14.05 -13.98 -16.68
N ASN A 445 -15.35 -13.73 -16.75
CA ASN A 445 -15.87 -12.40 -16.99
C ASN A 445 -16.35 -11.76 -15.68
N LYS A 446 -15.56 -10.81 -15.14
CA LYS A 446 -15.88 -10.09 -13.90
C LYS A 446 -16.84 -8.91 -14.08
N ARG A 447 -17.12 -8.49 -15.32
CA ARG A 447 -17.98 -7.33 -15.61
C ARG A 447 -19.44 -7.71 -15.49
N ASP A 448 -20.23 -6.74 -15.11
CA ASP A 448 -21.70 -6.84 -15.11
C ASP A 448 -22.23 -7.97 -14.20
N ILE A 449 -21.49 -8.29 -13.13
CA ILE A 449 -21.93 -9.23 -12.11
C ILE A 449 -22.14 -8.49 -10.80
N VAL A 450 -23.35 -8.60 -10.28
CA VAL A 450 -23.76 -8.13 -8.95
C VAL A 450 -23.70 -9.29 -7.98
N ASN A 451 -23.02 -9.08 -6.86
CA ASN A 451 -22.94 -10.06 -5.78
C ASN A 451 -23.76 -9.60 -4.58
N LEU A 452 -24.54 -10.52 -4.02
CA LEU A 452 -25.26 -10.35 -2.76
C LEU A 452 -24.82 -11.43 -1.78
N ASN A 453 -24.77 -11.08 -0.48
CA ASN A 453 -24.43 -12.04 0.56
C ASN A 453 -25.66 -12.84 0.97
N ILE A 454 -25.47 -14.13 1.16
CA ILE A 454 -26.47 -15.07 1.66
C ILE A 454 -26.06 -15.52 3.06
N ASN A 455 -27.00 -15.66 3.95
CA ASN A 455 -26.82 -16.37 5.21
C ASN A 455 -27.54 -17.74 5.22
N SER A 456 -27.30 -18.53 6.25
CA SER A 456 -27.84 -19.88 6.36
C SER A 456 -29.37 -19.96 6.34
N GLN A 457 -30.07 -18.90 6.81
CA GLN A 457 -31.54 -18.87 6.83
C GLN A 457 -32.18 -18.55 5.47
N MET A 458 -31.37 -18.04 4.55
CA MET A 458 -31.82 -17.78 3.18
C MET A 458 -31.71 -19.00 2.28
N GLU A 459 -31.04 -20.08 2.72
CA GLU A 459 -30.79 -21.27 1.91
C GLU A 459 -32.09 -21.89 1.38
N ASP A 460 -33.13 -21.92 2.20
CA ASP A 460 -34.48 -22.45 1.82
C ASP A 460 -35.19 -21.57 0.79
N HIS A 461 -34.76 -20.35 0.56
CA HIS A 461 -35.39 -19.38 -0.34
C HIS A 461 -34.62 -19.17 -1.65
N LEU A 462 -33.45 -19.82 -1.83
CA LEU A 462 -32.56 -19.56 -2.97
C LEU A 462 -33.20 -19.93 -4.32
N ASP A 463 -33.92 -21.04 -4.40
CA ASP A 463 -34.60 -21.45 -5.63
C ASP A 463 -35.69 -20.45 -6.01
N LEU A 464 -36.48 -19.98 -5.03
CA LEU A 464 -37.49 -18.97 -5.24
C LEU A 464 -36.85 -17.63 -5.67
N LEU A 465 -35.76 -17.22 -5.00
CA LEU A 465 -35.03 -16.00 -5.36
C LEU A 465 -34.54 -16.04 -6.81
N LYS A 466 -33.95 -17.16 -7.22
CA LYS A 466 -33.47 -17.36 -8.60
C LYS A 466 -34.61 -17.35 -9.60
N GLU A 467 -35.72 -18.09 -9.35
CA GLU A 467 -36.89 -18.13 -10.22
C GLU A 467 -37.48 -16.72 -10.44
N ARG A 468 -37.58 -15.93 -9.35
CA ARG A 468 -38.11 -14.57 -9.42
C ARG A 468 -37.19 -13.61 -10.17
N LEU A 469 -35.88 -13.67 -9.91
CA LEU A 469 -34.88 -12.85 -10.60
C LEU A 469 -34.86 -13.13 -12.10
N MET A 470 -34.89 -14.41 -12.49
CA MET A 470 -34.85 -14.81 -13.90
C MET A 470 -36.11 -14.42 -14.72
N LYS A 471 -37.17 -13.92 -14.08
CA LYS A 471 -38.35 -13.37 -14.78
C LYS A 471 -38.10 -11.97 -15.36
N TYR A 472 -37.05 -11.27 -14.90
CA TYR A 472 -36.73 -9.94 -15.37
C TYR A 472 -35.77 -10.00 -16.58
N PRO A 473 -36.08 -9.33 -17.69
CA PRO A 473 -35.24 -9.36 -18.89
C PRO A 473 -33.90 -8.57 -18.70
N THR A 474 -33.76 -7.87 -17.59
CA THR A 474 -32.55 -7.16 -17.18
C THR A 474 -31.52 -8.09 -16.52
N ILE A 475 -31.92 -9.33 -16.21
CA ILE A 475 -31.11 -10.36 -15.56
C ILE A 475 -30.77 -11.45 -16.58
N GLU A 476 -29.52 -11.63 -16.90
CA GLU A 476 -29.06 -12.64 -17.87
C GLU A 476 -28.91 -14.02 -17.25
N ASN A 477 -28.32 -14.11 -16.05
CA ASN A 477 -28.12 -15.36 -15.34
C ASN A 477 -27.93 -15.14 -13.82
N VAL A 478 -28.25 -16.17 -13.03
CA VAL A 478 -28.10 -16.18 -11.57
C VAL A 478 -27.45 -17.49 -11.13
N SER A 479 -26.41 -17.40 -10.32
CA SER A 479 -25.77 -18.57 -9.74
C SER A 479 -25.38 -18.33 -8.28
N TYR A 480 -25.02 -19.40 -7.61
CA TYR A 480 -24.64 -19.38 -6.20
C TYR A 480 -23.23 -19.94 -6.00
N SER A 481 -22.53 -19.40 -5.00
CA SER A 481 -21.22 -19.88 -4.63
C SER A 481 -20.94 -19.70 -3.14
N SER A 482 -20.04 -20.52 -2.59
CA SER A 482 -19.57 -20.34 -1.21
C SER A 482 -18.49 -19.25 -1.09
N ARG A 483 -17.86 -18.86 -2.22
CA ARG A 483 -16.79 -17.90 -2.26
C ARG A 483 -16.92 -17.00 -3.49
N ILE A 484 -16.57 -15.72 -3.31
CA ILE A 484 -16.57 -14.73 -4.38
C ILE A 484 -15.17 -14.63 -5.00
N MET A 485 -15.08 -14.40 -6.31
CA MET A 485 -13.82 -14.13 -7.00
C MET A 485 -13.15 -12.86 -6.46
N GLY A 486 -11.82 -12.90 -6.31
CA GLY A 486 -11.08 -11.77 -5.75
C GLY A 486 -11.18 -11.62 -4.25
N SER A 487 -12.01 -12.42 -3.58
CA SER A 487 -11.94 -12.57 -2.13
C SER A 487 -10.90 -13.61 -1.74
N TYR A 488 -10.72 -13.75 -0.46
CA TYR A 488 -9.85 -14.77 0.09
C TYR A 488 -10.43 -16.20 -0.08
N TRP A 489 -9.68 -17.08 -0.72
CA TRP A 489 -10.03 -18.48 -0.92
C TRP A 489 -9.20 -19.40 -0.02
N GLY A 490 -9.25 -19.17 1.27
CA GLY A 490 -8.36 -19.80 2.24
C GLY A 490 -8.84 -21.12 2.76
N SER A 491 -9.11 -22.11 1.98
CA SER A 491 -9.08 -23.47 2.50
C SER A 491 -8.33 -24.37 1.58
N TRP A 492 -7.27 -24.79 2.12
CA TRP A 492 -6.59 -25.94 1.64
C TRP A 492 -7.29 -27.15 2.25
N CYS A 493 -7.67 -28.06 1.43
CA CYS A 493 -7.98 -29.41 1.86
C CYS A 493 -6.99 -30.35 1.20
N CYS A 494 -6.79 -31.49 1.77
CA CYS A 494 -6.04 -32.55 1.13
C CYS A 494 -7.00 -33.39 0.28
N VAL A 495 -6.59 -33.72 -0.95
CA VAL A 495 -7.27 -34.71 -1.77
C VAL A 495 -6.37 -35.94 -1.86
N ASN A 496 -6.92 -37.08 -1.52
CA ASN A 496 -6.22 -38.35 -1.73
C ASN A 496 -6.45 -38.82 -3.16
N ILE A 497 -5.37 -38.90 -3.92
CA ILE A 497 -5.34 -39.38 -5.29
C ILE A 497 -4.30 -40.51 -5.33
N GLU A 498 -4.74 -41.73 -5.60
CA GLU A 498 -3.85 -42.93 -5.67
C GLU A 498 -2.97 -43.11 -4.41
N GLY A 499 -3.52 -42.82 -3.24
CA GLY A 499 -2.80 -42.97 -1.98
C GLY A 499 -1.87 -41.81 -1.62
N LYS A 500 -1.81 -40.76 -2.42
CA LYS A 500 -1.05 -39.55 -2.14
C LYS A 500 -1.97 -38.41 -1.75
N GLU A 501 -1.63 -37.73 -0.67
CA GLU A 501 -2.29 -36.48 -0.28
C GLU A 501 -1.76 -35.30 -1.08
N ASN A 502 -2.67 -34.60 -1.73
CA ASN A 502 -2.38 -33.43 -2.53
C ASN A 502 -3.21 -32.23 -2.05
N LYS A 503 -2.62 -31.05 -2.06
CA LYS A 503 -3.29 -29.82 -1.61
C LYS A 503 -4.07 -29.16 -2.74
N TYR A 504 -5.26 -28.65 -2.44
CA TYR A 504 -6.11 -27.96 -3.41
C TYR A 504 -6.89 -26.82 -2.77
N PHE A 505 -7.28 -25.84 -3.58
CA PHE A 505 -8.32 -24.87 -3.24
C PHE A 505 -9.67 -25.36 -3.70
N ASN A 506 -10.73 -24.90 -3.05
CA ASN A 506 -12.09 -25.31 -3.41
C ASN A 506 -13.06 -24.13 -3.47
N ASN A 507 -14.14 -24.32 -4.23
CA ASN A 507 -15.34 -23.53 -4.13
C ASN A 507 -16.56 -24.46 -4.29
N TYR A 508 -17.56 -24.25 -3.46
CA TYR A 508 -18.84 -24.89 -3.59
C TYR A 508 -19.73 -24.00 -4.45
N VAL A 509 -20.35 -24.57 -5.47
CA VAL A 509 -21.07 -23.83 -6.51
C VAL A 509 -22.35 -24.56 -6.93
N ASP A 510 -23.30 -23.83 -7.49
CA ASP A 510 -24.45 -24.41 -8.16
C ASP A 510 -24.15 -24.80 -9.63
N ALA A 511 -25.13 -25.37 -10.32
CA ALA A 511 -24.96 -25.86 -11.69
C ALA A 511 -24.71 -24.74 -12.71
N ASP A 512 -25.20 -23.52 -12.47
CA ASP A 512 -25.14 -22.41 -13.44
C ASP A 512 -23.90 -21.51 -13.22
N TYR A 513 -23.04 -21.84 -12.27
CA TYR A 513 -21.89 -21.01 -11.88
C TYR A 513 -20.89 -20.77 -13.01
N LEU A 514 -20.54 -21.82 -13.78
CA LEU A 514 -19.59 -21.69 -14.86
C LEU A 514 -20.11 -20.72 -15.94
N GLU A 515 -21.37 -20.84 -16.30
CA GLU A 515 -22.02 -19.98 -17.29
C GLU A 515 -22.13 -18.55 -16.80
N THR A 516 -22.60 -18.36 -15.56
CA THR A 516 -22.71 -17.03 -14.95
C THR A 516 -21.37 -16.32 -14.89
N MET A 517 -20.29 -17.03 -14.53
CA MET A 517 -18.95 -16.47 -14.45
C MET A 517 -18.21 -16.42 -15.80
N GLY A 518 -18.71 -17.09 -16.84
CA GLY A 518 -18.06 -17.20 -18.14
C GLY A 518 -16.78 -18.04 -18.08
N ILE A 519 -16.72 -19.02 -17.16
CA ILE A 519 -15.59 -19.94 -17.04
C ILE A 519 -15.71 -21.01 -18.12
N LYS A 520 -14.62 -21.24 -18.87
CA LYS A 520 -14.62 -22.17 -20.00
C LYS A 520 -14.32 -23.60 -19.55
N LEU A 521 -15.18 -24.52 -19.94
CA LEU A 521 -14.90 -25.96 -19.88
C LEU A 521 -13.87 -26.30 -20.97
N LYS A 522 -12.86 -27.10 -20.64
CA LYS A 522 -11.86 -27.59 -21.60
C LYS A 522 -12.24 -28.94 -22.16
N GLU A 523 -12.70 -29.85 -21.28
CA GLU A 523 -13.02 -31.22 -21.60
C GLU A 523 -14.04 -31.80 -20.62
N GLY A 524 -14.85 -32.75 -21.04
CA GLY A 524 -15.86 -33.41 -20.20
C GLY A 524 -17.19 -32.67 -20.16
N LYS A 525 -17.85 -32.71 -19.00
CA LYS A 525 -19.21 -32.14 -18.77
C LYS A 525 -19.18 -31.16 -17.63
N SER A 526 -20.02 -30.11 -17.69
CA SER A 526 -20.31 -29.22 -16.56
C SER A 526 -21.36 -29.84 -15.65
N PHE A 527 -21.58 -29.25 -14.49
CA PHE A 527 -22.72 -29.57 -13.65
C PHE A 527 -24.02 -29.29 -14.43
N SER A 528 -25.00 -30.19 -14.31
CA SER A 528 -26.29 -30.07 -14.96
C SER A 528 -27.43 -30.36 -13.99
N ARG A 529 -28.52 -29.63 -14.08
CA ARG A 529 -29.67 -29.80 -13.19
C ARG A 529 -30.47 -31.09 -13.41
N GLU A 530 -30.16 -31.85 -14.47
CA GLU A 530 -30.94 -33.05 -14.83
C GLU A 530 -30.78 -34.22 -13.83
N ASN A 531 -29.62 -34.32 -13.13
CA ASN A 531 -29.29 -35.39 -12.18
C ASN A 531 -28.69 -34.88 -10.89
N LEU A 532 -29.40 -34.08 -10.12
CA LEU A 532 -28.93 -33.42 -8.91
C LEU A 532 -28.34 -34.37 -7.84
N SER A 533 -28.88 -35.58 -7.72
CA SER A 533 -28.38 -36.57 -6.74
C SER A 533 -26.99 -37.09 -7.08
N GLU A 534 -26.66 -37.23 -8.37
CA GLU A 534 -25.33 -37.65 -8.82
C GLU A 534 -24.30 -36.52 -8.73
N LEU A 535 -24.75 -35.27 -8.83
CA LEU A 535 -23.85 -34.10 -8.79
C LEU A 535 -23.10 -33.97 -7.46
N LYS A 536 -23.71 -34.38 -6.34
CA LYS A 536 -23.06 -34.29 -5.00
C LYS A 536 -21.79 -35.13 -4.88
N THR A 537 -21.60 -36.10 -5.77
CA THR A 537 -20.41 -36.97 -5.85
C THR A 537 -19.58 -36.70 -7.11
N THR A 538 -19.73 -35.53 -7.72
CA THR A 538 -18.96 -35.16 -8.91
C THR A 538 -18.17 -33.87 -8.71
N TYR A 539 -17.06 -33.79 -9.41
CA TYR A 539 -16.09 -32.72 -9.24
C TYR A 539 -15.62 -32.17 -10.59
N LEU A 540 -15.40 -30.84 -10.65
CA LEU A 540 -14.67 -30.21 -11.73
C LEU A 540 -13.27 -29.83 -11.25
N ILE A 541 -12.28 -30.04 -12.09
CA ILE A 541 -10.86 -29.80 -11.75
C ILE A 541 -10.23 -28.85 -12.79
N ASN A 542 -9.29 -27.99 -12.35
CA ASN A 542 -8.60 -27.10 -13.28
C ASN A 542 -7.36 -27.75 -13.93
N GLU A 543 -6.85 -27.14 -15.01
CA GLU A 543 -5.67 -27.64 -15.74
C GLU A 543 -4.42 -27.73 -14.88
N THR A 544 -4.26 -26.77 -13.96
CA THR A 544 -3.11 -26.76 -13.03
C THR A 544 -3.12 -27.96 -12.10
N ALA A 545 -4.27 -28.37 -11.60
CA ALA A 545 -4.37 -29.56 -10.74
C ALA A 545 -3.99 -30.83 -11.49
N ILE A 546 -4.43 -30.97 -12.74
CA ILE A 546 -4.09 -32.14 -13.57
C ILE A 546 -2.56 -32.23 -13.75
N LYS A 547 -1.91 -31.11 -14.09
CA LYS A 547 -0.46 -31.05 -14.26
C LYS A 547 0.27 -31.36 -12.95
N GLN A 548 -0.16 -30.77 -11.84
CA GLN A 548 0.52 -30.89 -10.55
C GLN A 548 0.37 -32.29 -9.96
N TYR A 549 -0.80 -32.91 -10.16
CA TYR A 549 -1.06 -34.28 -9.66
C TYR A 549 -0.64 -35.36 -10.63
N ASN A 550 -0.16 -35.00 -11.82
CA ASN A 550 0.25 -35.94 -12.87
C ASN A 550 -0.84 -36.91 -13.29
N LEU A 551 -2.11 -36.47 -13.33
CA LEU A 551 -3.24 -37.29 -13.67
C LEU A 551 -3.24 -37.64 -15.17
N LYS A 552 -3.20 -38.94 -15.45
CA LYS A 552 -3.48 -39.50 -16.78
C LYS A 552 -4.98 -39.81 -16.85
N ASP A 553 -5.64 -39.39 -17.93
CA ASP A 553 -7.08 -39.60 -18.15
C ASP A 553 -7.95 -39.16 -16.93
N PRO A 554 -7.95 -37.86 -16.58
CA PRO A 554 -8.57 -37.36 -15.36
C PRO A 554 -10.09 -37.52 -15.31
N ILE A 555 -10.78 -37.55 -16.49
CA ILE A 555 -12.25 -37.71 -16.55
C ILE A 555 -12.60 -39.16 -16.18
N GLY A 556 -13.53 -39.33 -15.27
CA GLY A 556 -13.91 -40.62 -14.71
C GLY A 556 -13.02 -41.09 -13.55
N HIS A 557 -11.94 -40.35 -13.26
CA HIS A 557 -11.07 -40.68 -12.12
C HIS A 557 -11.77 -40.40 -10.80
N VAL A 558 -11.65 -41.34 -9.86
CA VAL A 558 -12.29 -41.24 -8.53
C VAL A 558 -11.31 -40.65 -7.54
N ILE A 559 -11.73 -39.59 -6.86
CA ILE A 559 -10.95 -38.88 -5.84
C ILE A 559 -11.66 -38.84 -4.50
N LEU A 560 -10.90 -38.69 -3.42
CA LEU A 560 -11.43 -38.48 -2.07
C LEU A 560 -10.90 -37.15 -1.55
N PRO A 561 -11.66 -36.05 -1.75
CA PRO A 561 -11.33 -34.75 -1.17
C PRO A 561 -11.47 -34.74 0.35
N GLY A 562 -10.91 -33.70 1.02
CA GLY A 562 -10.97 -33.53 2.45
C GLY A 562 -12.36 -33.30 3.03
N ASN A 563 -13.40 -33.12 2.19
CA ASN A 563 -14.79 -33.14 2.65
C ASN A 563 -15.32 -34.55 2.98
N GLY A 564 -14.49 -35.60 2.78
CA GLY A 564 -14.83 -37.00 3.06
C GLY A 564 -15.79 -37.65 2.05
N ILE A 565 -16.22 -36.94 0.99
CA ILE A 565 -17.13 -37.47 -0.01
C ILE A 565 -16.34 -38.00 -1.20
N LYS A 566 -16.32 -39.34 -1.36
CA LYS A 566 -15.71 -39.98 -2.52
C LYS A 566 -16.52 -39.66 -3.77
N GLY A 567 -15.87 -39.21 -4.84
CA GLY A 567 -16.59 -38.87 -6.07
C GLY A 567 -15.70 -38.83 -7.30
N THR A 568 -16.30 -38.52 -8.44
CA THR A 568 -15.71 -38.66 -9.79
C THR A 568 -15.46 -37.31 -10.43
N ILE A 569 -14.33 -37.13 -11.08
CA ILE A 569 -14.05 -35.98 -11.93
C ILE A 569 -14.84 -36.11 -13.24
N ILE A 570 -15.79 -35.17 -13.47
CA ILE A 570 -16.64 -35.18 -14.66
C ILE A 570 -16.20 -34.21 -15.75
N GLY A 571 -15.38 -33.23 -15.41
CA GLY A 571 -14.93 -32.23 -16.35
C GLY A 571 -13.68 -31.47 -15.91
N ILE A 572 -13.03 -30.91 -16.90
CA ILE A 572 -11.81 -30.11 -16.77
C ILE A 572 -12.13 -28.69 -17.18
N ILE A 573 -11.91 -27.74 -16.26
CA ILE A 573 -12.06 -26.31 -16.51
C ILE A 573 -10.71 -25.69 -16.88
N LYS A 574 -10.74 -24.70 -17.75
CA LYS A 574 -9.52 -23.90 -18.02
C LYS A 574 -9.09 -23.17 -16.75
N ASP A 575 -7.80 -22.97 -16.60
CA ASP A 575 -7.27 -22.15 -15.50
C ASP A 575 -7.84 -20.74 -15.57
N PHE A 576 -8.27 -20.21 -14.43
CA PHE A 576 -8.75 -18.85 -14.29
C PHE A 576 -8.26 -18.23 -13.00
N HIS A 577 -8.09 -16.90 -12.98
CA HIS A 577 -7.50 -16.17 -11.86
C HIS A 577 -8.55 -15.82 -10.80
N TYR A 578 -8.98 -16.82 -10.02
CA TYR A 578 -9.89 -16.61 -8.89
C TYR A 578 -9.27 -15.80 -7.75
N ARG A 579 -7.93 -15.77 -7.69
CA ARG A 579 -7.10 -14.89 -6.84
C ARG A 579 -6.40 -13.87 -7.72
N GLY A 580 -5.76 -12.87 -7.09
CA GLY A 580 -5.02 -11.86 -7.84
C GLY A 580 -3.84 -12.43 -8.62
N LEU A 581 -3.45 -11.71 -9.66
CA LEU A 581 -2.27 -12.02 -10.49
C LEU A 581 -0.92 -11.93 -9.74
N ASN A 582 -0.95 -11.56 -8.46
CA ASN A 582 0.19 -11.65 -7.57
C ASN A 582 0.54 -13.11 -7.24
N TYR A 583 -0.46 -14.01 -7.34
CA TYR A 583 -0.35 -15.42 -7.01
C TYR A 583 -0.29 -16.28 -8.27
N ALA A 584 0.52 -17.34 -8.22
CA ALA A 584 0.53 -18.35 -9.26
C ALA A 584 -0.80 -19.14 -9.27
N GLN A 585 -1.13 -19.75 -10.39
CA GLN A 585 -2.22 -20.71 -10.49
C GLN A 585 -1.96 -21.89 -9.56
N THR A 586 -3.01 -22.33 -8.89
CA THR A 586 -2.95 -23.46 -7.96
C THR A 586 -4.04 -24.48 -8.29
N PRO A 587 -3.88 -25.73 -7.83
CA PRO A 587 -4.92 -26.74 -7.97
C PRO A 587 -6.26 -26.26 -7.40
N LEU A 588 -7.31 -26.37 -8.19
CA LEU A 588 -8.66 -25.96 -7.84
C LEU A 588 -9.64 -27.09 -8.15
N LEU A 589 -10.52 -27.37 -7.18
CA LEU A 589 -11.65 -28.26 -7.34
C LEU A 589 -12.95 -27.45 -7.10
N LEU A 590 -13.92 -27.60 -8.00
CA LEU A 590 -15.26 -27.09 -7.79
C LEU A 590 -16.17 -28.26 -7.39
N PHE A 591 -16.95 -28.03 -6.35
CA PHE A 591 -17.92 -28.97 -5.78
C PHE A 591 -19.33 -28.47 -6.06
N TYR A 592 -20.18 -29.32 -6.53
CA TYR A 592 -21.61 -29.02 -6.56
C TYR A 592 -22.19 -29.07 -5.14
N THR A 593 -23.00 -28.08 -4.79
CA THR A 593 -23.81 -28.10 -3.56
C THR A 593 -25.07 -27.26 -3.74
N ASP A 594 -26.09 -27.65 -3.02
CA ASP A 594 -27.33 -26.91 -2.78
C ASP A 594 -27.35 -26.22 -1.40
N ASN A 595 -26.36 -26.51 -0.56
CA ASN A 595 -26.24 -26.02 0.82
C ASN A 595 -24.89 -25.30 1.04
N HIS A 596 -24.78 -24.52 2.11
CA HIS A 596 -23.56 -23.80 2.46
C HIS A 596 -23.08 -22.76 1.43
N LEU A 597 -24.02 -22.25 0.65
CA LEU A 597 -23.81 -21.15 -0.29
C LEU A 597 -23.83 -19.82 0.45
N ARG A 598 -22.96 -18.89 0.08
CA ARG A 598 -22.80 -17.61 0.77
C ARG A 598 -23.00 -16.39 -0.10
N TYR A 599 -23.00 -16.60 -1.42
CA TYR A 599 -23.10 -15.50 -2.38
C TYR A 599 -24.07 -15.86 -3.50
N VAL A 600 -24.93 -14.88 -3.84
CA VAL A 600 -25.67 -14.84 -5.11
C VAL A 600 -24.82 -14.07 -6.11
N ASN A 601 -24.57 -14.63 -7.26
CA ASN A 601 -23.87 -13.98 -8.37
C ASN A 601 -24.89 -13.75 -9.48
N ILE A 602 -25.20 -12.51 -9.79
CA ILE A 602 -26.23 -12.11 -10.73
C ILE A 602 -25.56 -11.41 -11.91
N ARG A 603 -25.64 -12.00 -13.09
CA ARG A 603 -25.22 -11.36 -14.32
C ARG A 603 -26.34 -10.48 -14.85
N ILE A 604 -26.05 -9.20 -15.07
CA ILE A 604 -27.01 -8.18 -15.48
C ILE A 604 -26.70 -7.64 -16.87
N ASP A 605 -27.72 -7.10 -17.55
CA ASP A 605 -27.53 -6.34 -18.78
C ASP A 605 -26.74 -5.03 -18.52
N PRO A 606 -25.55 -4.86 -19.10
CA PRO A 606 -24.71 -3.68 -18.88
C PRO A 606 -25.38 -2.38 -19.32
N ALA A 607 -26.29 -2.42 -20.29
CA ALA A 607 -27.02 -1.25 -20.78
C ALA A 607 -28.11 -0.77 -19.81
N LYS A 608 -28.53 -1.63 -18.85
CA LYS A 608 -29.66 -1.39 -17.95
C LYS A 608 -29.33 -1.55 -16.49
N THR A 609 -28.06 -1.28 -16.10
CA THR A 609 -27.57 -1.51 -14.72
C THR A 609 -28.46 -0.92 -13.62
N ALA A 610 -28.96 0.30 -13.78
CA ALA A 610 -29.82 0.93 -12.76
C ALA A 610 -31.20 0.25 -12.64
N GLU A 611 -31.78 -0.20 -13.77
CA GLU A 611 -33.03 -0.95 -13.83
C GLU A 611 -32.82 -2.32 -13.19
N SER A 612 -31.76 -3.04 -13.55
CA SER A 612 -31.38 -4.34 -12.97
C SER A 612 -31.25 -4.28 -11.45
N LEU A 613 -30.58 -3.26 -10.91
CA LEU A 613 -30.44 -3.09 -9.46
C LEU A 613 -31.77 -2.84 -8.76
N LYS A 614 -32.68 -2.12 -9.41
CA LYS A 614 -34.04 -1.90 -8.89
C LYS A 614 -34.86 -3.21 -8.90
N ASP A 615 -34.77 -3.98 -9.98
CA ASP A 615 -35.44 -5.27 -10.10
C ASP A 615 -34.91 -6.25 -9.05
N ILE A 616 -33.58 -6.35 -8.90
CA ILE A 616 -32.94 -7.18 -7.87
C ILE A 616 -33.44 -6.77 -6.47
N LYS A 617 -33.46 -5.46 -6.18
CA LYS A 617 -33.91 -4.97 -4.87
C LYS A 617 -35.37 -5.32 -4.63
N THR A 618 -36.24 -5.19 -5.63
CA THR A 618 -37.66 -5.52 -5.50
C THR A 618 -37.87 -7.00 -5.15
N VAL A 619 -37.17 -7.90 -5.88
CA VAL A 619 -37.22 -9.34 -5.61
C VAL A 619 -36.63 -9.66 -4.24
N TRP A 620 -35.53 -9.01 -3.86
CA TRP A 620 -34.91 -9.20 -2.54
C TRP A 620 -35.83 -8.81 -1.39
N ASP A 621 -36.49 -7.66 -1.50
CA ASP A 621 -37.41 -7.16 -0.47
C ASP A 621 -38.66 -8.05 -0.35
N GLU A 622 -39.06 -8.74 -1.44
CA GLU A 622 -40.18 -9.71 -1.45
C GLU A 622 -39.77 -11.06 -0.81
N VAL A 623 -38.60 -11.59 -1.18
CA VAL A 623 -38.17 -12.96 -0.83
C VAL A 623 -37.44 -12.99 0.50
N CYS A 624 -36.64 -11.93 0.80
CA CYS A 624 -35.73 -11.85 1.92
C CYS A 624 -35.90 -10.58 2.76
N PRO A 625 -37.11 -10.19 3.19
CA PRO A 625 -37.41 -8.91 3.84
C PRO A 625 -36.69 -8.73 5.19
N ALA A 626 -36.27 -9.82 5.83
CA ALA A 626 -35.56 -9.80 7.10
C ALA A 626 -34.06 -9.40 6.98
N PHE A 627 -33.55 -9.26 5.76
CA PHE A 627 -32.15 -9.02 5.50
C PHE A 627 -31.91 -7.72 4.73
N ALA A 628 -30.88 -6.97 5.12
CA ALA A 628 -30.52 -5.74 4.45
C ALA A 628 -30.08 -6.02 3.00
N PHE A 629 -30.60 -5.25 2.04
CA PHE A 629 -30.17 -5.30 0.67
C PHE A 629 -28.81 -4.58 0.54
N GLU A 630 -27.74 -5.32 0.50
CA GLU A 630 -26.41 -4.82 0.20
C GLU A 630 -25.81 -5.60 -0.97
N TYR A 631 -25.30 -4.88 -1.95
CA TYR A 631 -24.69 -5.48 -3.12
C TYR A 631 -23.27 -4.95 -3.35
N SER A 632 -22.51 -5.70 -4.08
CA SER A 632 -21.22 -5.28 -4.61
C SER A 632 -21.06 -5.70 -6.07
N PHE A 633 -20.35 -4.92 -6.85
CA PHE A 633 -19.96 -5.36 -8.19
C PHE A 633 -18.69 -6.22 -8.09
N LEU A 634 -18.69 -7.34 -8.83
CA LEU A 634 -17.58 -8.28 -8.80
C LEU A 634 -16.27 -7.65 -9.27
N ASP A 635 -16.30 -6.78 -10.28
CA ASP A 635 -15.12 -6.06 -10.77
C ASP A 635 -14.51 -5.15 -9.68
N GLN A 636 -15.36 -4.43 -8.93
CA GLN A 636 -14.91 -3.58 -7.80
C GLN A 636 -14.31 -4.44 -6.68
N THR A 637 -14.98 -5.54 -6.31
CA THR A 637 -14.50 -6.47 -5.28
C THR A 637 -13.17 -7.10 -5.69
N TYR A 638 -13.05 -7.52 -6.95
CA TYR A 638 -11.82 -8.06 -7.50
C TYR A 638 -10.68 -7.04 -7.52
N ASP A 639 -10.98 -5.78 -7.85
CA ASP A 639 -9.98 -4.71 -7.91
C ASP A 639 -9.52 -4.24 -6.50
N LEU A 640 -10.31 -4.52 -5.44
CA LEU A 640 -9.90 -4.20 -4.05
C LEU A 640 -8.62 -4.92 -3.62
N GLN A 641 -8.35 -6.11 -4.15
CA GLN A 641 -7.12 -6.85 -3.83
C GLN A 641 -5.85 -6.16 -4.35
N TYR A 642 -5.97 -5.25 -5.35
CA TYR A 642 -4.85 -4.44 -5.87
C TYR A 642 -4.79 -3.04 -5.26
N LYS A 643 -5.50 -2.79 -4.17
CA LYS A 643 -5.60 -1.44 -3.57
C LYS A 643 -4.25 -0.94 -3.04
N SER A 644 -3.43 -1.83 -2.49
CA SER A 644 -2.08 -1.50 -2.00
C SER A 644 -1.14 -1.15 -3.15
N GLU A 645 -1.18 -1.94 -4.23
CA GLU A 645 -0.41 -1.72 -5.45
C GLU A 645 -0.81 -0.42 -6.13
N LYS A 646 -2.11 -0.14 -6.19
CA LYS A 646 -2.63 1.10 -6.76
C LYS A 646 -2.19 2.34 -5.98
N ARG A 647 -2.21 2.27 -4.64
CA ARG A 647 -1.67 3.33 -3.79
C ARG A 647 -0.18 3.56 -4.03
N PHE A 648 0.58 2.47 -4.10
CA PHE A 648 2.01 2.53 -4.38
C PHE A 648 2.30 3.13 -5.76
N GLU A 649 1.58 2.71 -6.81
CA GLU A 649 1.64 3.28 -8.17
C GLU A 649 1.41 4.80 -8.15
N ASN A 650 0.34 5.23 -7.50
CA ASN A 650 -0.01 6.63 -7.41
C ASN A 650 1.07 7.47 -6.68
N LEU A 651 1.57 6.96 -5.55
CA LEU A 651 2.65 7.61 -4.81
C LEU A 651 3.93 7.71 -5.63
N LEU A 652 4.33 6.61 -6.29
CA LEU A 652 5.50 6.58 -7.16
C LEU A 652 5.38 7.60 -8.29
N PHE A 653 4.21 7.70 -8.92
CA PHE A 653 3.93 8.66 -9.99
C PHE A 653 4.05 10.11 -9.50
N VAL A 654 3.41 10.45 -8.38
CA VAL A 654 3.47 11.81 -7.80
C VAL A 654 4.90 12.18 -7.44
N PHE A 655 5.64 11.31 -6.77
CA PHE A 655 7.02 11.59 -6.38
C PHE A 655 7.98 11.66 -7.57
N THR A 656 7.71 10.90 -8.63
CA THR A 656 8.47 11.02 -9.88
C THR A 656 8.24 12.37 -10.55
N ILE A 657 6.99 12.86 -10.60
CA ILE A 657 6.70 14.21 -11.11
C ILE A 657 7.44 15.27 -10.28
N ILE A 658 7.43 15.16 -8.96
CA ILE A 658 8.14 16.08 -8.06
C ILE A 658 9.64 16.05 -8.35
N ALA A 659 10.23 14.86 -8.48
CA ALA A 659 11.67 14.70 -8.77
C ALA A 659 12.04 15.31 -10.14
N ILE A 660 11.20 15.11 -11.16
CA ILE A 660 11.35 15.71 -12.49
C ILE A 660 11.31 17.25 -12.38
N PHE A 661 10.35 17.78 -11.65
CA PHE A 661 10.19 19.21 -11.47
C PHE A 661 11.40 19.84 -10.76
N ILE A 662 11.90 19.18 -9.69
CA ILE A 662 13.11 19.62 -8.98
C ILE A 662 14.32 19.59 -9.91
N ALA A 663 14.48 18.52 -10.71
CA ALA A 663 15.56 18.41 -11.68
C ALA A 663 15.48 19.50 -12.76
N GLY A 664 14.27 19.77 -13.28
CA GLY A 664 14.01 20.82 -14.25
C GLY A 664 14.32 22.22 -13.72
N ILE A 665 13.89 22.53 -12.48
CA ILE A 665 14.24 23.79 -11.80
C ILE A 665 15.75 23.93 -11.64
N GLY A 666 16.46 22.84 -11.31
CA GLY A 666 17.92 22.86 -11.21
C GLY A 666 18.61 23.21 -12.53
N LEU A 667 18.18 22.57 -13.62
CA LEU A 667 18.69 22.86 -14.96
C LEU A 667 18.34 24.29 -15.39
N PHE A 668 17.14 24.78 -15.11
CA PHE A 668 16.70 26.14 -15.39
C PHE A 668 17.58 27.16 -14.66
N GLY A 669 17.79 27.00 -13.36
CA GLY A 669 18.63 27.91 -12.58
C GLY A 669 20.09 27.93 -13.03
N LEU A 670 20.66 26.76 -13.33
CA LEU A 670 22.02 26.66 -13.87
C LEU A 670 22.17 27.25 -15.27
N SER A 671 21.15 27.05 -16.12
CA SER A 671 21.12 27.64 -17.46
C SER A 671 21.05 29.15 -17.38
N THR A 672 20.19 29.72 -16.53
CA THR A 672 20.09 31.16 -16.28
C THR A 672 21.45 31.76 -15.89
N PHE A 673 22.14 31.11 -14.98
CA PHE A 673 23.45 31.50 -14.50
C PHE A 673 24.53 31.39 -15.60
N SER A 674 24.61 30.24 -16.29
CA SER A 674 25.58 30.01 -17.38
C SER A 674 25.42 31.00 -18.50
N THR A 675 24.18 31.36 -18.83
CA THR A 675 23.83 32.35 -19.83
C THR A 675 24.22 33.77 -19.40
N GLY A 676 23.98 34.10 -18.12
CA GLY A 676 24.43 35.38 -17.55
C GLY A 676 25.94 35.59 -17.60
N GLN A 677 26.73 34.54 -17.37
CA GLN A 677 28.20 34.61 -17.51
C GLN A 677 28.70 34.80 -18.95
N ARG A 678 27.92 34.38 -19.94
CA ARG A 678 28.27 34.46 -21.36
C ARG A 678 27.59 35.59 -22.09
N THR A 679 26.98 36.55 -21.38
CA THR A 679 26.20 37.65 -21.99
C THR A 679 27.04 38.44 -22.96
N LYS A 680 28.30 38.74 -22.63
CA LYS A 680 29.24 39.46 -23.51
C LYS A 680 29.62 38.64 -24.75
N GLU A 681 29.90 37.34 -24.58
CA GLU A 681 30.17 36.40 -25.69
C GLU A 681 28.99 36.30 -26.64
N ILE A 682 27.76 36.16 -26.09
CA ILE A 682 26.52 36.10 -26.85
C ILE A 682 26.31 37.43 -27.62
N GLY A 683 26.52 38.57 -26.95
CA GLY A 683 26.41 39.91 -27.58
C GLY A 683 27.37 40.07 -28.76
N ILE A 684 28.65 39.68 -28.59
CA ILE A 684 29.66 39.73 -29.67
C ILE A 684 29.24 38.85 -30.87
N ARG A 685 28.79 37.64 -30.62
CA ARG A 685 28.35 36.72 -31.66
C ARG A 685 27.12 37.24 -32.41
N ARG A 686 26.17 37.86 -31.70
CA ARG A 686 24.97 38.48 -32.31
C ARG A 686 25.35 39.66 -33.21
N VAL A 687 26.28 40.51 -32.78
CA VAL A 687 26.82 41.61 -33.61
C VAL A 687 27.51 41.09 -34.87
N ASN A 688 28.21 39.91 -34.74
CA ASN A 688 28.85 39.24 -35.86
C ASN A 688 27.90 38.39 -36.72
N GLY A 689 26.59 38.57 -36.59
CA GLY A 689 25.57 37.96 -37.46
C GLY A 689 25.09 36.55 -37.03
N ALA A 690 25.43 36.04 -35.85
CA ALA A 690 24.93 34.73 -35.40
C ALA A 690 23.41 34.75 -35.23
N ARG A 691 22.75 33.72 -35.78
CA ARG A 691 21.30 33.52 -35.68
C ARG A 691 20.90 33.02 -34.29
N GLU A 692 19.67 33.25 -33.87
CA GLU A 692 19.15 32.85 -32.55
C GLU A 692 19.28 31.36 -32.31
N TYR A 693 18.96 30.51 -33.30
CA TYR A 693 19.05 29.04 -33.17
C TYR A 693 20.48 28.56 -32.96
N GLU A 694 21.52 29.27 -33.47
CA GLU A 694 22.92 28.91 -33.28
C GLU A 694 23.35 29.12 -31.83
N ILE A 695 22.89 30.18 -31.21
CA ILE A 695 23.09 30.50 -29.81
C ILE A 695 22.34 29.50 -28.92
N LEU A 696 21.07 29.16 -29.26
CA LEU A 696 20.29 28.13 -28.59
C LEU A 696 21.00 26.76 -28.64
N LYS A 697 21.47 26.36 -29.83
CA LYS A 697 22.22 25.09 -30.03
C LYS A 697 23.49 25.05 -29.20
N LEU A 698 24.23 26.15 -29.16
CA LEU A 698 25.47 26.26 -28.37
C LEU A 698 25.23 26.09 -26.88
N LEU A 699 24.19 26.76 -26.33
CA LEU A 699 23.88 26.77 -24.90
C LEU A 699 23.27 25.43 -24.48
N ASN A 700 22.35 24.85 -25.27
CA ASN A 700 21.67 23.61 -24.93
C ASN A 700 22.54 22.37 -25.09
N LYS A 701 23.54 22.37 -26.02
CA LYS A 701 24.38 21.19 -26.34
C LYS A 701 25.01 20.54 -25.10
N ASN A 702 25.53 21.33 -24.18
CA ASN A 702 26.20 20.79 -23.00
C ASN A 702 25.25 20.13 -22.00
N PHE A 703 24.04 20.71 -21.80
CA PHE A 703 23.03 20.15 -20.90
C PHE A 703 22.43 18.85 -21.49
N LEU A 704 22.10 18.85 -22.79
CA LEU A 704 21.59 17.65 -23.46
C LEU A 704 22.64 16.51 -23.43
N LYS A 705 23.94 16.81 -23.63
CA LYS A 705 25.00 15.81 -23.50
C LYS A 705 25.03 15.20 -22.08
N MET A 706 24.83 16.00 -21.03
CA MET A 706 24.77 15.48 -19.66
C MET A 706 23.58 14.56 -19.44
N VAL A 707 22.41 14.85 -20.01
CA VAL A 707 21.22 13.98 -19.92
C VAL A 707 21.48 12.66 -20.66
N VAL A 708 22.11 12.68 -21.82
CA VAL A 708 22.49 11.46 -22.55
C VAL A 708 23.47 10.61 -21.73
N MET A 709 24.52 11.24 -21.14
CA MET A 709 25.43 10.52 -20.26
C MET A 709 24.73 9.95 -19.01
N ALA A 710 23.80 10.70 -18.43
CA ALA A 710 22.98 10.23 -17.32
C ALA A 710 22.15 9.00 -17.71
N PHE A 711 21.57 9.00 -18.90
CA PHE A 711 20.80 7.86 -19.39
C PHE A 711 21.64 6.59 -19.53
N ILE A 712 22.88 6.69 -20.02
CA ILE A 712 23.79 5.54 -20.15
C ILE A 712 24.01 4.86 -18.78
N VAL A 713 24.06 5.61 -17.70
CA VAL A 713 24.23 5.08 -16.33
C VAL A 713 22.89 4.64 -15.75
N ALA A 714 21.83 5.44 -15.96
CA ALA A 714 20.49 5.17 -15.41
C ALA A 714 19.84 3.92 -16.01
N PHE A 715 20.12 3.61 -17.28
CA PHE A 715 19.58 2.45 -17.98
C PHE A 715 19.90 1.12 -17.25
N PRO A 716 21.17 0.70 -17.07
CA PRO A 716 21.47 -0.56 -16.40
C PRO A 716 21.01 -0.57 -14.93
N LEU A 717 21.07 0.56 -14.24
CA LEU A 717 20.64 0.68 -12.85
C LEU A 717 19.13 0.44 -12.72
N SER A 718 18.32 1.10 -13.54
CA SER A 718 16.87 0.95 -13.53
C SER A 718 16.43 -0.43 -14.03
N TRP A 719 17.10 -0.99 -15.03
CA TRP A 719 16.83 -2.34 -15.52
C TRP A 719 17.05 -3.38 -14.42
N TYR A 720 18.19 -3.34 -13.72
CA TYR A 720 18.48 -4.27 -12.63
C TYR A 720 17.49 -4.12 -11.46
N ALA A 721 17.24 -2.89 -11.03
CA ALA A 721 16.31 -2.62 -9.93
C ALA A 721 14.89 -3.13 -10.25
N MET A 722 14.41 -2.85 -11.47
CA MET A 722 13.07 -3.25 -11.87
C MET A 722 12.94 -4.72 -12.18
N GLN A 723 13.99 -5.38 -12.70
CA GLN A 723 13.99 -6.83 -12.85
C GLN A 723 13.84 -7.51 -11.51
N LYS A 724 14.59 -7.07 -10.49
CA LYS A 724 14.47 -7.60 -9.12
C LYS A 724 13.11 -7.33 -8.50
N TRP A 725 12.54 -6.15 -8.75
CA TRP A 725 11.20 -5.81 -8.28
C TRP A 725 10.11 -6.67 -8.94
N LEU A 726 10.19 -6.90 -10.25
CA LEU A 726 9.24 -7.73 -10.99
C LEU A 726 9.26 -9.20 -10.56
N MET A 727 10.34 -9.70 -9.96
CA MET A 727 10.41 -11.07 -9.44
C MET A 727 9.41 -11.32 -8.28
N ASN A 728 8.87 -10.28 -7.64
CA ASN A 728 7.83 -10.42 -6.62
C ASN A 728 6.43 -10.69 -7.18
N PHE A 729 6.26 -10.69 -8.50
CA PHE A 729 4.99 -10.96 -9.16
C PHE A 729 5.03 -12.32 -9.86
N ALA A 730 4.01 -13.15 -9.64
CA ALA A 730 3.88 -14.43 -10.33
C ALA A 730 3.69 -14.19 -11.85
N TYR A 731 2.87 -13.20 -12.21
CA TYR A 731 2.64 -12.77 -13.58
C TYR A 731 3.26 -11.41 -13.81
N ARG A 732 4.33 -11.38 -14.59
CA ARG A 732 5.14 -10.19 -14.82
C ARG A 732 5.18 -9.82 -16.30
N THR A 733 5.26 -8.52 -16.57
CA THR A 733 5.46 -7.98 -17.90
C THR A 733 6.93 -8.04 -18.29
N ASP A 734 7.22 -8.18 -19.59
CA ASP A 734 8.58 -8.08 -20.12
C ASP A 734 9.08 -6.64 -20.08
N ILE A 735 10.35 -6.48 -19.73
CA ILE A 735 11.03 -5.19 -19.76
C ILE A 735 11.48 -4.91 -21.20
N ASN A 736 10.71 -4.10 -21.92
CA ASN A 736 11.03 -3.74 -23.31
C ASN A 736 11.95 -2.52 -23.37
N ILE A 737 12.89 -2.54 -24.29
CA ILE A 737 13.83 -1.43 -24.53
C ILE A 737 13.12 -0.12 -24.88
N TRP A 738 11.94 -0.18 -25.47
CA TRP A 738 11.11 0.99 -25.80
C TRP A 738 10.73 1.86 -24.59
N ILE A 739 10.59 1.27 -23.42
CA ILE A 739 10.29 2.03 -22.18
C ILE A 739 11.48 2.93 -21.83
N PHE A 740 12.70 2.40 -21.99
CA PHE A 740 13.91 3.18 -21.74
C PHE A 740 14.10 4.27 -22.78
N MET A 741 13.80 3.97 -24.06
CA MET A 741 13.82 5.01 -25.11
C MET A 741 12.81 6.11 -24.83
N LEU A 742 11.59 5.77 -24.43
CA LEU A 742 10.57 6.76 -24.02
C LEU A 742 11.05 7.57 -22.83
N SER A 743 11.65 6.95 -21.82
CA SER A 743 12.21 7.65 -20.65
C SER A 743 13.31 8.62 -21.06
N ALA A 744 14.21 8.22 -21.97
CA ALA A 744 15.25 9.09 -22.49
C ALA A 744 14.69 10.29 -23.26
N ILE A 745 13.69 10.05 -24.09
CA ILE A 745 13.00 11.13 -24.86
C ILE A 745 12.32 12.11 -23.90
N LEU A 746 11.58 11.60 -22.90
CA LEU A 746 10.94 12.45 -21.90
C LEU A 746 11.96 13.29 -21.13
N ALA A 747 13.06 12.69 -20.68
CA ALA A 747 14.12 13.40 -19.97
C ALA A 747 14.77 14.48 -20.86
N LEU A 748 15.03 14.18 -22.13
CA LEU A 748 15.56 15.15 -23.10
C LEU A 748 14.59 16.30 -23.36
N ILE A 749 13.30 16.02 -23.50
CA ILE A 749 12.26 17.06 -23.69
C ILE A 749 12.21 17.98 -22.46
N ILE A 750 12.21 17.42 -21.26
CA ILE A 750 12.18 18.19 -20.00
C ILE A 750 13.42 19.08 -19.90
N ALA A 751 14.61 18.52 -20.17
CA ALA A 751 15.86 19.28 -20.15
C ALA A 751 15.86 20.37 -21.22
N PHE A 752 15.38 20.07 -22.42
CA PHE A 752 15.28 21.03 -23.54
C PHE A 752 14.35 22.18 -23.17
N ILE A 753 13.15 21.92 -22.66
CA ILE A 753 12.20 22.96 -22.22
C ILE A 753 12.81 23.81 -21.11
N SER A 754 13.41 23.19 -20.09
CA SER A 754 13.99 23.89 -18.93
C SER A 754 15.13 24.84 -19.32
N VAL A 755 15.95 24.46 -20.30
CA VAL A 755 17.12 25.24 -20.71
C VAL A 755 16.79 26.22 -21.85
N SER A 756 15.91 25.83 -22.77
CA SER A 756 15.62 26.65 -23.97
C SER A 756 14.97 27.98 -23.66
N TRP A 757 14.12 28.05 -22.64
CA TRP A 757 13.50 29.31 -22.22
C TRP A 757 14.54 30.38 -21.84
N THR A 758 15.53 30.01 -21.04
CA THR A 758 16.61 30.90 -20.59
C THR A 758 17.55 31.25 -21.72
N SER A 759 17.87 30.28 -22.57
CA SER A 759 18.73 30.45 -23.74
C SER A 759 18.08 31.36 -24.79
N TRP A 760 16.77 31.20 -25.03
CA TRP A 760 16.01 32.05 -25.94
C TRP A 760 15.95 33.50 -25.44
N ARG A 761 15.65 33.74 -24.17
CA ARG A 761 15.63 35.06 -23.57
C ARG A 761 16.98 35.76 -23.66
N ALA A 762 18.07 35.02 -23.59
CA ALA A 762 19.41 35.58 -23.76
C ALA A 762 19.77 35.85 -25.24
N ALA A 763 19.31 34.99 -26.15
CA ALA A 763 19.55 35.16 -27.58
C ALA A 763 18.77 36.34 -28.19
N THR A 764 17.60 36.68 -27.62
CA THR A 764 16.74 37.80 -28.06
C THR A 764 17.05 39.11 -27.38
N ARG A 765 17.94 39.15 -26.37
CA ARG A 765 18.33 40.40 -25.68
C ARG A 765 19.08 41.33 -26.61
N ASN A 766 18.84 42.63 -26.46
CA ASN A 766 19.48 43.66 -27.28
C ASN A 766 21.02 43.58 -27.13
N PRO A 767 21.78 43.40 -28.24
CA PRO A 767 23.25 43.29 -28.18
C PRO A 767 23.94 44.53 -27.58
N VAL A 768 23.36 45.73 -27.78
CA VAL A 768 23.91 46.98 -27.23
C VAL A 768 23.88 46.99 -25.71
N GLU A 769 22.80 46.50 -25.10
CA GLU A 769 22.70 46.35 -23.64
C GLU A 769 23.68 45.27 -23.10
N ALA A 770 23.89 44.19 -23.86
CA ALA A 770 24.79 43.13 -23.49
C ALA A 770 26.27 43.57 -23.49
N LEU A 771 26.65 44.53 -24.31
CA LEU A 771 28.00 45.08 -24.41
C LEU A 771 28.25 46.25 -23.46
N ARG A 772 27.19 46.96 -23.00
CA ARG A 772 27.26 48.15 -22.12
C ARG A 772 27.42 47.79 -20.62
N TYR A 773 27.30 46.50 -20.26
CA TYR A 773 27.47 46.03 -18.87
C TYR A 773 28.96 45.98 -18.53
N GLU A 774 29.49 46.97 -17.84
CA GLU A 774 30.73 46.93 -17.07
C GLU A 774 30.56 46.40 -15.65
#